data_2188812ba04a2f8295b23cdd596f1deb
#
_entry.id   2188812ba04a2f8295b23cdd596f1deb
#
_cell.length_a   1.000
_cell.length_b   1.000
_cell.length_c   1.000
_cell.angle_alpha   90.00
_cell.angle_beta   90.00
_cell.angle_gamma   90.00
#
_symmetry.space_group_name_H-M   'P 1'
#
loop_
_entity.id
_entity.type
_entity.pdbx_description
1 polymer ?
#
loop_
_entity_poly.entity_id
_entity_poly.type
_entity_poly.pdbx_seq_one_letter_code
_entity_poly.pdbx_strand_id
1 'polypeptide(L)'
;VHNQIDVYSKAFLGLTMGCGRCHEHKFDAITMEDYYAFAGFLQSSGFYLKDVSDPVAQDSAYNKLAKLRADSESGLLREFAALVETKVSRLADYLPTAAEILRNIPKGKKDAPKPSDYIVSHPTVQEAVKAQKLQPEKLAAWIAYLDKARGNVADPLRSVAQVALGQAKVDVLAAMRKLEADSTSQVESIKINVTIEEGERNYMKSERDWTAKDMVADYRRKQGPEEWFTGGKQFGTGPMSAGAPVFGTDSNRPIKEFSENGAARSDVLSTRLTGIIRTRTFAVNGDMLWYRYKGKADVFLAVDSHRQVAGPLHGIVRQKLDSKGDEWKWHGHRVRDYIGHRVHVEFKANGEFVLERVQFGGSEPPVVRPVNSRLAKLLESDGDLANGLAKILTTAANNRAAGQVNREMAQLLNWVIHHENLLENPADLDQVTVKFAGYYKAKSDIERTIPGAVWALTLLDGNGEDEPVLTRGNHRTPSEELVPRSFLEALGGTDRPKHGSGRMGLARRMVDPGNPFVSRVVVNRVWHHLFSRGIVETVDNFGAMGKAPTHPGLLDHLASQLMNRGWSIKDIIRQVVLSSTYRQSSKPNVASAEVDPNNILLHRMPIRRLEGEVIRDQLLAISGRIDKQQFGKGPMVHITPFMRTNRSPGGSGPMDGAGRRSIYVEVRRNHLEPMLTAFDKPTPFTTIGRRVVSNSPAQPLIMLNNEFVHQQAALWADRLLKSGIASAGVGKLVSLAYQQAFGREPEPWEYGVAVEFIEQQSSANGGDSLRQPLTDLCHTLFNVKEFVFVN
;
A
#
# COMPACT_ATOMS: atom_id res chain seq x y z
N VAL A 1 15.13 9.16 8.92
CA VAL A 1 14.67 9.55 10.26
C VAL A 1 15.11 10.96 10.61
N HIS A 2 16.39 11.34 10.50
CA HIS A 2 16.87 12.68 10.87
C HIS A 2 16.03 13.82 10.25
N ASN A 3 15.82 13.80 8.93
CA ASN A 3 14.98 14.81 8.27
C ASN A 3 13.51 14.78 8.77
N GLN A 4 13.00 13.62 9.16
CA GLN A 4 11.65 13.52 9.73
C GLN A 4 11.58 14.17 11.11
N ILE A 5 12.60 13.96 11.96
CA ILE A 5 12.70 14.62 13.28
C ILE A 5 12.79 16.13 13.11
N ASP A 6 13.63 16.61 12.19
CA ASP A 6 13.80 18.02 11.91
C ASP A 6 12.49 18.67 11.45
N VAL A 7 11.80 18.03 10.49
CA VAL A 7 10.48 18.49 10.04
C VAL A 7 9.46 18.50 11.18
N TYR A 8 9.39 17.41 11.94
CA TYR A 8 8.40 17.24 12.99
C TYR A 8 8.58 18.25 14.13
N SER A 9 9.82 18.38 14.62
CA SER A 9 10.13 19.30 15.71
C SER A 9 9.90 20.76 15.33
N LYS A 10 10.34 21.19 14.17
CA LYS A 10 10.10 22.56 13.66
C LYS A 10 8.63 22.83 13.37
N ALA A 11 7.93 21.85 12.78
CA ALA A 11 6.53 22.02 12.38
C ALA A 11 5.56 22.09 13.56
N PHE A 12 5.80 21.34 14.61
CA PHE A 12 4.88 21.22 15.74
C PHE A 12 5.39 21.88 17.04
N LEU A 13 6.67 21.76 17.32
CA LEU A 13 7.26 22.27 18.57
C LEU A 13 7.96 23.63 18.37
N GLY A 14 8.29 23.99 17.13
CA GLY A 14 9.15 25.14 16.89
C GLY A 14 10.54 24.97 17.52
N LEU A 15 11.07 23.76 17.59
CA LEU A 15 12.35 23.44 18.19
C LEU A 15 13.32 22.84 17.18
N THR A 16 14.63 23.08 17.39
CA THR A 16 15.70 22.59 16.50
C THR A 16 16.29 21.27 17.03
N MET A 17 15.44 20.27 17.24
CA MET A 17 15.86 18.95 17.78
C MET A 17 16.96 18.26 16.96
N GLY A 18 17.11 18.58 15.68
CA GLY A 18 18.15 18.02 14.84
C GLY A 18 19.58 18.22 15.35
N CYS A 19 19.82 19.24 16.16
CA CYS A 19 21.10 19.49 16.82
C CYS A 19 21.46 18.39 17.84
N GLY A 20 20.47 17.83 18.53
CA GLY A 20 20.63 16.74 19.51
C GLY A 20 21.15 15.42 18.93
N ARG A 21 21.26 15.30 17.61
CA ARG A 21 21.80 14.09 16.98
C ARG A 21 23.25 13.78 17.34
N CYS A 22 24.09 14.82 17.46
CA CYS A 22 25.55 14.64 17.56
C CYS A 22 26.10 15.06 18.91
N HIS A 23 25.39 15.91 19.64
CA HIS A 23 25.76 16.45 20.94
C HIS A 23 24.53 17.00 21.66
N GLU A 24 24.58 17.23 22.95
CA GLU A 24 23.55 17.94 23.69
C GLU A 24 23.23 19.28 23.03
N HIS A 25 21.92 19.64 22.93
CA HIS A 25 21.56 20.92 22.33
C HIS A 25 22.17 22.08 23.14
N LYS A 26 22.91 22.93 22.45
CA LYS A 26 23.74 23.94 23.11
C LYS A 26 22.96 24.93 23.99
N PHE A 27 21.71 25.21 23.65
CA PHE A 27 20.93 26.29 24.26
C PHE A 27 19.57 25.82 24.84
N ASP A 28 18.95 24.84 24.20
CA ASP A 28 17.65 24.30 24.62
C ASP A 28 17.83 23.03 25.45
N ALA A 29 16.93 22.73 26.35
CA ALA A 29 16.92 21.52 27.17
C ALA A 29 16.50 20.29 26.33
N ILE A 30 17.33 19.92 25.38
CA ILE A 30 17.18 18.76 24.50
C ILE A 30 18.49 17.96 24.55
N THR A 31 18.42 16.77 25.09
CA THR A 31 19.55 15.85 25.18
C THR A 31 19.73 15.04 23.90
N MET A 32 20.88 14.37 23.78
CA MET A 32 21.06 13.34 22.73
C MET A 32 20.07 12.21 22.94
N GLU A 33 19.80 11.81 24.16
CA GLU A 33 18.84 10.78 24.50
C GLU A 33 17.42 11.16 24.04
N ASP A 34 16.99 12.41 24.28
CA ASP A 34 15.71 12.91 23.74
C ASP A 34 15.60 12.75 22.23
N TYR A 35 16.68 13.05 21.50
CA TYR A 35 16.72 12.90 20.06
C TYR A 35 16.54 11.44 19.65
N TYR A 36 17.28 10.49 20.26
CA TYR A 36 17.21 9.07 19.93
C TYR A 36 15.92 8.41 20.46
N ALA A 37 15.41 8.83 21.61
CA ALA A 37 14.10 8.44 22.10
C ALA A 37 13.00 8.80 21.09
N PHE A 38 13.07 10.02 20.55
CA PHE A 38 12.13 10.48 19.51
C PHE A 38 12.34 9.71 18.18
N ALA A 39 13.58 9.41 17.82
CA ALA A 39 13.92 8.62 16.65
C ALA A 39 13.26 7.24 16.68
N GLY A 40 13.21 6.62 17.85
CA GLY A 40 12.58 5.32 18.05
C GLY A 40 11.11 5.28 17.64
N PHE A 41 10.30 6.34 17.84
CA PHE A 41 8.93 6.40 17.35
C PHE A 41 8.84 6.32 15.82
N LEU A 42 9.77 6.98 15.14
CA LEU A 42 9.80 7.02 13.69
C LEU A 42 10.36 5.73 13.08
N GLN A 43 11.37 5.15 13.70
CA GLN A 43 11.91 3.84 13.29
C GLN A 43 10.91 2.71 13.53
N SER A 44 10.13 2.79 14.60
CA SER A 44 9.03 1.86 14.85
C SER A 44 7.86 2.00 13.88
N SER A 45 7.95 2.90 12.91
CA SER A 45 6.89 3.19 11.92
C SER A 45 7.44 3.02 10.53
N GLY A 46 6.83 2.14 9.74
CA GLY A 46 7.24 1.89 8.35
C GLY A 46 6.39 2.67 7.35
N PHE A 47 6.99 3.17 6.28
CA PHE A 47 6.22 3.64 5.13
C PHE A 47 5.53 2.48 4.44
N TYR A 48 4.27 2.63 4.09
CA TYR A 48 3.58 1.65 3.28
C TYR A 48 2.49 2.28 2.39
N LEU A 49 2.07 1.56 1.35
CA LEU A 49 0.96 1.96 0.50
C LEU A 49 -0.35 1.50 1.13
N LYS A 50 -1.22 2.45 1.47
CA LYS A 50 -2.56 2.20 1.98
C LYS A 50 -3.59 2.56 0.92
N ASP A 51 -4.61 1.75 0.79
CA ASP A 51 -5.82 2.17 0.11
C ASP A 51 -6.55 3.20 0.98
N VAL A 52 -6.73 4.38 0.42
CA VAL A 52 -7.43 5.53 1.04
C VAL A 52 -8.76 5.82 0.35
N SER A 53 -9.25 4.90 -0.48
CA SER A 53 -10.64 4.94 -0.95
C SER A 53 -11.59 4.89 0.27
N ASP A 54 -12.88 5.05 0.05
CA ASP A 54 -13.85 5.15 1.14
C ASP A 54 -13.70 4.02 2.19
N PRO A 55 -13.11 4.30 3.39
CA PRO A 55 -12.87 3.27 4.39
C PRO A 55 -14.17 2.75 5.02
N VAL A 56 -15.24 3.55 5.04
CA VAL A 56 -16.54 3.15 5.58
C VAL A 56 -17.19 2.11 4.65
N ALA A 57 -17.10 2.33 3.33
CA ALA A 57 -17.57 1.36 2.35
C ALA A 57 -16.76 0.06 2.40
N GLN A 58 -15.43 0.15 2.55
CA GLN A 58 -14.54 -1.00 2.70
C GLN A 58 -14.87 -1.82 3.96
N ASP A 59 -15.04 -1.17 5.11
CA ASP A 59 -15.38 -1.82 6.37
C ASP A 59 -16.79 -2.43 6.33
N SER A 60 -17.76 -1.74 5.75
CA SER A 60 -19.12 -2.24 5.57
C SER A 60 -19.13 -3.50 4.69
N ALA A 61 -18.43 -3.47 3.54
CA ALA A 61 -18.34 -4.62 2.66
C ALA A 61 -17.64 -5.81 3.34
N TYR A 62 -16.52 -5.57 4.03
CA TYR A 62 -15.82 -6.60 4.79
C TYR A 62 -16.75 -7.28 5.82
N ASN A 63 -17.46 -6.50 6.62
CA ASN A 63 -18.35 -7.04 7.66
C ASN A 63 -19.51 -7.84 7.04
N LYS A 64 -20.10 -7.36 5.95
CA LYS A 64 -21.15 -8.09 5.21
C LYS A 64 -20.65 -9.40 4.62
N LEU A 65 -19.47 -9.40 4.01
CA LEU A 65 -18.83 -10.61 3.46
C LEU A 65 -18.47 -11.61 4.56
N ALA A 66 -17.92 -11.14 5.67
CA ALA A 66 -17.57 -11.98 6.81
C ALA A 66 -18.83 -12.63 7.41
N LYS A 67 -19.91 -11.86 7.57
CA LYS A 67 -21.19 -12.39 8.03
C LYS A 67 -21.79 -13.39 7.05
N LEU A 68 -21.86 -13.04 5.76
CA LEU A 68 -22.38 -13.94 4.73
C LEU A 68 -21.64 -15.28 4.75
N ARG A 69 -20.30 -15.24 4.87
CA ARG A 69 -19.49 -16.46 4.97
C ARG A 69 -19.83 -17.26 6.24
N ALA A 70 -19.86 -16.62 7.42
CA ALA A 70 -20.15 -17.28 8.69
C ALA A 70 -21.54 -17.93 8.69
N ASP A 71 -22.54 -17.24 8.16
CA ASP A 71 -23.93 -17.74 8.12
C ASP A 71 -24.10 -18.90 7.11
N SER A 72 -23.29 -18.94 6.04
CA SER A 72 -23.44 -19.90 4.94
C SER A 72 -22.52 -21.10 5.04
N GLU A 73 -21.32 -20.97 5.64
CA GLU A 73 -20.24 -21.97 5.55
C GLU A 73 -20.67 -23.38 5.97
N SER A 74 -21.34 -23.52 7.12
CA SER A 74 -21.76 -24.83 7.62
C SER A 74 -22.80 -25.53 6.73
N GLY A 75 -23.71 -24.76 6.13
CA GLY A 75 -24.69 -25.25 5.17
C GLY A 75 -24.00 -25.72 3.88
N LEU A 76 -23.12 -24.89 3.32
CA LEU A 76 -22.39 -25.21 2.10
C LEU A 76 -21.46 -26.43 2.27
N LEU A 77 -20.85 -26.60 3.43
CA LEU A 77 -20.02 -27.77 3.71
C LEU A 77 -20.82 -29.07 3.81
N ARG A 78 -22.05 -29.04 4.34
CA ARG A 78 -22.94 -30.21 4.32
C ARG A 78 -23.34 -30.61 2.89
N GLU A 79 -23.66 -29.63 2.06
CA GLU A 79 -23.93 -29.88 0.64
C GLU A 79 -22.70 -30.44 -0.09
N PHE A 80 -21.52 -29.92 0.21
CA PHE A 80 -20.27 -30.45 -0.35
C PHE A 80 -20.03 -31.90 0.12
N ALA A 81 -20.30 -32.23 1.39
CA ALA A 81 -20.15 -33.61 1.89
C ALA A 81 -21.08 -34.58 1.18
N ALA A 82 -22.33 -34.23 0.94
CA ALA A 82 -23.29 -35.02 0.17
C ALA A 82 -22.82 -35.19 -1.30
N LEU A 83 -22.25 -34.14 -1.88
CA LEU A 83 -21.65 -34.19 -3.22
C LEU A 83 -20.48 -35.16 -3.26
N VAL A 84 -19.57 -35.16 -2.29
CA VAL A 84 -18.43 -36.10 -2.21
C VAL A 84 -18.91 -37.53 -2.14
N GLU A 85 -19.92 -37.82 -1.30
CA GLU A 85 -20.50 -39.19 -1.19
C GLU A 85 -20.99 -39.70 -2.52
N THR A 86 -21.70 -38.89 -3.30
CA THR A 86 -22.16 -39.26 -4.65
C THR A 86 -20.99 -39.42 -5.62
N LYS A 87 -20.02 -38.50 -5.59
CA LYS A 87 -18.84 -38.55 -6.48
C LYS A 87 -17.99 -39.81 -6.30
N VAL A 88 -17.85 -40.33 -5.09
CA VAL A 88 -17.02 -41.50 -4.79
C VAL A 88 -17.78 -42.84 -4.85
N SER A 89 -19.09 -42.85 -5.10
CA SER A 89 -19.98 -43.99 -5.02
C SER A 89 -19.53 -45.20 -5.88
N ARG A 90 -18.88 -44.94 -7.02
CA ARG A 90 -18.42 -46.01 -7.93
C ARG A 90 -16.90 -46.18 -7.96
N LEU A 91 -16.22 -45.66 -6.96
CA LEU A 91 -14.75 -45.77 -6.85
C LEU A 91 -14.32 -47.22 -6.72
N ALA A 92 -15.14 -48.06 -6.07
CA ALA A 92 -14.95 -49.49 -5.91
C ALA A 92 -14.99 -50.25 -7.24
N ASP A 93 -15.61 -49.73 -8.28
CA ASP A 93 -15.66 -50.33 -9.60
C ASP A 93 -14.45 -49.92 -10.45
N TYR A 94 -14.10 -48.63 -10.45
CA TYR A 94 -13.04 -48.09 -11.34
C TYR A 94 -11.63 -48.40 -10.88
N LEU A 95 -11.31 -48.24 -9.59
CA LEU A 95 -9.96 -48.35 -9.08
C LEU A 95 -9.39 -49.77 -9.21
N PRO A 96 -10.10 -50.86 -8.80
CA PRO A 96 -9.62 -52.23 -8.98
C PRO A 96 -9.47 -52.62 -10.46
N THR A 97 -10.45 -52.21 -11.29
CA THR A 97 -10.44 -52.54 -12.73
C THR A 97 -9.25 -51.89 -13.44
N ALA A 98 -8.99 -50.59 -13.16
CA ALA A 98 -7.83 -49.87 -13.71
C ALA A 98 -6.50 -50.50 -13.22
N ALA A 99 -6.44 -50.85 -11.95
CA ALA A 99 -5.26 -51.49 -11.35
C ALA A 99 -5.01 -52.90 -11.95
N GLU A 100 -6.04 -53.67 -12.21
CA GLU A 100 -5.94 -54.99 -12.86
C GLU A 100 -5.39 -54.87 -14.27
N ILE A 101 -5.90 -53.94 -15.07
CA ILE A 101 -5.40 -53.67 -16.42
C ILE A 101 -3.93 -53.30 -16.36
N LEU A 102 -3.50 -52.39 -15.47
CA LEU A 102 -2.09 -52.02 -15.33
C LEU A 102 -1.17 -53.12 -14.87
N ARG A 103 -1.64 -53.99 -13.99
CA ARG A 103 -0.85 -55.19 -13.52
C ARG A 103 -0.62 -56.20 -14.63
N ASN A 104 -1.57 -56.34 -15.56
CA ASN A 104 -1.54 -57.30 -16.65
C ASN A 104 -0.81 -56.78 -17.90
N ILE A 105 -0.26 -55.57 -17.89
CA ILE A 105 0.58 -55.07 -18.97
C ILE A 105 1.85 -55.89 -19.05
N PRO A 106 2.17 -56.49 -20.22
CA PRO A 106 3.35 -57.30 -20.40
C PRO A 106 4.64 -56.52 -20.09
N LYS A 107 5.45 -57.02 -19.19
CA LYS A 107 6.75 -56.41 -18.83
C LYS A 107 7.87 -57.02 -19.68
N GLY A 108 8.83 -56.18 -20.13
CA GLY A 108 10.09 -56.63 -20.72
C GLY A 108 10.09 -56.95 -22.24
N LYS A 109 9.00 -56.72 -22.97
CA LYS A 109 9.00 -56.80 -24.45
C LYS A 109 9.20 -55.39 -25.02
N LYS A 110 10.02 -55.26 -26.09
CA LYS A 110 10.36 -53.97 -26.72
C LYS A 110 9.14 -53.24 -27.31
N ASP A 111 8.09 -54.00 -27.66
CA ASP A 111 6.82 -53.52 -28.25
C ASP A 111 5.64 -53.68 -27.27
N ALA A 112 5.88 -53.81 -25.99
CA ALA A 112 4.80 -53.84 -24.99
C ALA A 112 4.03 -52.50 -24.93
N PRO A 113 2.67 -52.54 -24.89
CA PRO A 113 1.89 -51.33 -24.77
C PRO A 113 2.25 -50.60 -23.46
N LYS A 114 2.34 -49.29 -23.56
CA LYS A 114 2.57 -48.42 -22.40
C LYS A 114 1.23 -48.11 -21.73
N PRO A 115 1.22 -47.76 -20.44
CA PRO A 115 0.01 -47.30 -19.77
C PRO A 115 -0.73 -46.18 -20.51
N SER A 116 0.01 -45.31 -21.21
CA SER A 116 -0.55 -44.22 -22.06
C SER A 116 -1.32 -44.71 -23.29
N ASP A 117 -1.14 -45.97 -23.68
CA ASP A 117 -1.81 -46.51 -24.87
C ASP A 117 -3.22 -47.02 -24.54
N TYR A 118 -3.57 -47.17 -23.25
CA TYR A 118 -4.88 -47.62 -22.80
C TYR A 118 -5.88 -46.43 -22.76
N ILE A 119 -6.07 -45.89 -23.93
CA ILE A 119 -7.05 -44.81 -24.16
C ILE A 119 -8.47 -45.35 -24.29
N VAL A 120 -9.46 -44.48 -24.40
CA VAL A 120 -10.88 -44.85 -24.53
C VAL A 120 -11.16 -45.89 -25.57
N SER A 121 -10.51 -45.87 -26.73
CA SER A 121 -10.72 -46.83 -27.86
C SER A 121 -9.94 -48.14 -27.69
N HIS A 122 -9.11 -48.34 -26.66
CA HIS A 122 -8.34 -49.54 -26.48
C HIS A 122 -9.25 -50.75 -26.19
N PRO A 123 -9.08 -51.92 -26.88
CA PRO A 123 -9.96 -53.10 -26.74
C PRO A 123 -10.15 -53.55 -25.28
N THR A 124 -9.09 -53.65 -24.49
CA THR A 124 -9.15 -54.06 -23.07
C THR A 124 -9.96 -53.07 -22.24
N VAL A 125 -9.91 -51.76 -22.55
CA VAL A 125 -10.72 -50.75 -21.85
C VAL A 125 -12.17 -50.93 -22.24
N GLN A 126 -12.48 -51.17 -23.51
CA GLN A 126 -13.85 -51.36 -24.00
C GLN A 126 -14.48 -52.66 -23.46
N GLU A 127 -13.71 -53.77 -23.37
CA GLU A 127 -14.16 -55.02 -22.76
C GLU A 127 -14.50 -54.81 -21.25
N ALA A 128 -13.63 -54.18 -20.48
CA ALA A 128 -13.84 -53.92 -19.06
C ALA A 128 -15.05 -52.99 -18.85
N VAL A 129 -15.21 -51.97 -19.69
CA VAL A 129 -16.36 -51.03 -19.70
C VAL A 129 -17.66 -51.78 -19.90
N LYS A 130 -17.71 -52.69 -20.87
CA LYS A 130 -18.89 -53.50 -21.17
C LYS A 130 -19.21 -54.49 -20.04
N ALA A 131 -18.21 -55.12 -19.49
CA ALA A 131 -18.35 -56.11 -18.40
C ALA A 131 -18.88 -55.46 -17.09
N GLN A 132 -18.42 -54.29 -16.74
CA GLN A 132 -18.74 -53.66 -15.46
C GLN A 132 -19.60 -52.41 -15.58
N LYS A 133 -20.14 -52.14 -16.78
CA LYS A 133 -20.98 -50.94 -17.08
C LYS A 133 -20.31 -49.64 -16.65
N LEU A 134 -19.03 -49.45 -16.96
CA LEU A 134 -18.27 -48.26 -16.62
C LEU A 134 -18.33 -47.19 -17.71
N GLN A 135 -17.91 -45.99 -17.43
CA GLN A 135 -17.68 -44.92 -18.41
C GLN A 135 -16.25 -45.04 -18.93
N PRO A 136 -16.06 -45.19 -20.29
CA PRO A 136 -14.75 -45.46 -20.87
C PRO A 136 -13.73 -44.37 -20.61
N GLU A 137 -14.17 -43.10 -20.63
CA GLU A 137 -13.34 -41.92 -20.36
C GLU A 137 -12.76 -41.96 -18.93
N LYS A 138 -13.60 -42.31 -17.95
CA LYS A 138 -13.17 -42.39 -16.55
C LYS A 138 -12.22 -43.56 -16.29
N LEU A 139 -12.50 -44.73 -16.89
CA LEU A 139 -11.62 -45.88 -16.74
C LEU A 139 -10.22 -45.60 -17.34
N ALA A 140 -10.17 -44.98 -18.53
CA ALA A 140 -8.92 -44.58 -19.15
C ALA A 140 -8.19 -43.53 -18.31
N ALA A 141 -8.91 -42.59 -17.73
CA ALA A 141 -8.35 -41.58 -16.81
C ALA A 141 -7.80 -42.22 -15.53
N TRP A 142 -8.48 -43.19 -14.92
CA TRP A 142 -7.96 -43.94 -13.77
C TRP A 142 -6.68 -44.74 -14.08
N ILE A 143 -6.60 -45.37 -15.25
CA ILE A 143 -5.38 -46.07 -15.70
C ILE A 143 -4.20 -45.09 -15.77
N ALA A 144 -4.38 -43.98 -16.44
CA ALA A 144 -3.38 -42.93 -16.58
C ALA A 144 -2.99 -42.31 -15.21
N TYR A 145 -3.98 -42.10 -14.34
CA TYR A 145 -3.75 -41.55 -13.01
C TYR A 145 -2.91 -42.51 -12.13
N LEU A 146 -3.29 -43.76 -12.01
CA LEU A 146 -2.56 -44.72 -11.16
C LEU A 146 -1.11 -44.92 -11.60
N ASP A 147 -0.86 -44.97 -12.93
CA ASP A 147 0.50 -45.05 -13.46
C ASP A 147 1.34 -43.82 -13.07
N LYS A 148 0.78 -42.63 -13.15
CA LYS A 148 1.46 -41.38 -12.78
C LYS A 148 1.61 -41.28 -11.26
N ALA A 149 0.54 -41.55 -10.50
CA ALA A 149 0.51 -41.39 -9.04
C ALA A 149 1.51 -42.25 -8.31
N ARG A 150 1.72 -43.53 -8.73
CA ARG A 150 2.69 -44.44 -8.10
C ARG A 150 4.13 -43.91 -8.07
N GLY A 151 4.51 -43.08 -9.07
CA GLY A 151 5.84 -42.47 -9.17
C GLY A 151 5.93 -41.06 -8.63
N ASN A 152 4.79 -40.39 -8.35
CA ASN A 152 4.76 -39.02 -7.95
C ASN A 152 4.77 -38.88 -6.42
N VAL A 153 5.89 -38.47 -5.83
CA VAL A 153 6.05 -38.28 -4.39
C VAL A 153 5.13 -37.19 -3.83
N ALA A 154 4.61 -36.30 -4.68
CA ALA A 154 3.68 -35.24 -4.30
C ALA A 154 2.21 -35.64 -4.38
N ASP A 155 1.88 -36.84 -4.84
CA ASP A 155 0.49 -37.28 -4.97
C ASP A 155 -0.06 -37.83 -3.65
N PRO A 156 -1.19 -37.37 -3.14
CA PRO A 156 -1.79 -37.81 -1.89
C PRO A 156 -2.14 -39.31 -1.92
N LEU A 157 -2.49 -39.85 -3.09
CA LEU A 157 -2.87 -41.26 -3.23
C LEU A 157 -1.73 -42.14 -3.79
N ARG A 158 -0.47 -41.66 -3.75
CA ARG A 158 0.68 -42.45 -4.19
C ARG A 158 0.70 -43.85 -3.55
N SER A 159 0.51 -43.92 -2.23
CA SER A 159 0.49 -45.18 -1.49
C SER A 159 -0.66 -46.08 -1.94
N VAL A 160 -1.84 -45.53 -2.21
CA VAL A 160 -3.00 -46.25 -2.74
C VAL A 160 -2.65 -46.85 -4.10
N ALA A 161 -2.05 -46.08 -5.01
CA ALA A 161 -1.63 -46.53 -6.33
C ALA A 161 -0.58 -47.65 -6.24
N GLN A 162 0.40 -47.52 -5.36
CA GLN A 162 1.44 -48.55 -5.15
C GLN A 162 0.86 -49.85 -4.59
N VAL A 163 -0.06 -49.81 -3.63
CA VAL A 163 -0.75 -50.99 -3.08
C VAL A 163 -1.66 -51.62 -4.14
N ALA A 164 -2.46 -50.83 -4.85
CA ALA A 164 -3.34 -51.29 -5.91
C ALA A 164 -2.56 -52.03 -7.04
N LEU A 165 -1.37 -51.56 -7.35
CA LEU A 165 -0.52 -52.13 -8.38
C LEU A 165 0.40 -53.29 -7.90
N GLY A 166 0.27 -53.71 -6.62
CA GLY A 166 1.08 -54.77 -6.02
C GLY A 166 2.56 -54.41 -5.86
N GLN A 167 2.92 -53.14 -5.89
CA GLN A 167 4.29 -52.63 -5.76
C GLN A 167 4.70 -52.38 -4.30
N ALA A 168 3.72 -52.28 -3.40
CA ALA A 168 3.92 -52.16 -1.98
C ALA A 168 3.00 -53.11 -1.22
N LYS A 169 3.48 -53.71 -0.15
CA LYS A 169 2.66 -54.43 0.80
C LYS A 169 2.17 -53.47 1.89
N VAL A 170 1.10 -53.84 2.56
CA VAL A 170 0.52 -53.02 3.67
C VAL A 170 1.56 -52.69 4.76
N ASP A 171 2.55 -53.58 4.97
CA ASP A 171 3.66 -53.38 5.91
C ASP A 171 4.56 -52.15 5.60
N VAL A 172 4.64 -51.72 4.34
CA VAL A 172 5.37 -50.48 3.96
C VAL A 172 4.70 -49.26 4.55
N LEU A 173 3.39 -49.31 4.60
CA LEU A 173 2.59 -48.23 5.15
C LEU A 173 2.73 -48.13 6.68
N ALA A 174 2.94 -49.26 7.36
CA ALA A 174 3.24 -49.31 8.80
C ALA A 174 4.64 -48.74 9.12
N ALA A 175 5.61 -48.96 8.24
CA ALA A 175 6.98 -48.45 8.37
C ALA A 175 7.06 -46.94 8.15
N MET A 176 6.29 -46.40 7.20
CA MET A 176 6.19 -44.94 6.95
C MET A 176 5.57 -44.20 8.16
N ARG A 177 4.62 -44.84 8.86
CA ARG A 177 4.04 -44.27 10.10
C ARG A 177 5.05 -44.18 11.24
N LYS A 178 5.91 -45.18 11.37
CA LYS A 178 6.92 -45.23 12.43
C LYS A 178 7.94 -44.09 12.25
N LEU A 179 8.28 -43.77 10.99
CA LEU A 179 9.17 -42.67 10.65
C LEU A 179 8.60 -41.27 10.94
N GLU A 180 7.29 -41.08 10.85
CA GLU A 180 6.65 -39.80 11.20
C GLU A 180 6.43 -39.63 12.71
N ALA A 181 6.12 -40.72 13.42
CA ALA A 181 5.99 -40.71 14.89
C ALA A 181 7.33 -40.43 15.59
N ASP A 182 8.43 -40.88 14.99
CA ASP A 182 9.79 -40.71 15.51
C ASP A 182 10.46 -39.39 15.11
N SER A 183 9.80 -38.54 14.35
CA SER A 183 10.31 -37.21 13.99
C SER A 183 10.49 -36.28 15.20
N THR A 184 10.02 -36.68 16.35
CA THR A 184 10.20 -35.97 17.63
C THR A 184 11.28 -36.58 18.54
N SER A 185 11.85 -37.75 18.20
CA SER A 185 12.90 -38.39 18.96
C SER A 185 13.95 -39.06 18.07
N GLN A 186 15.22 -38.89 18.41
CA GLN A 186 16.46 -39.34 17.76
C GLN A 186 16.33 -40.63 16.87
N VAL A 187 16.51 -40.42 15.56
CA VAL A 187 16.34 -41.45 14.49
C VAL A 187 17.58 -42.35 14.35
N GLU A 188 18.41 -42.61 15.34
CA GLU A 188 19.69 -43.34 15.18
C GLU A 188 19.57 -44.85 15.27
N SER A 189 18.43 -45.47 15.57
CA SER A 189 18.41 -46.91 15.91
C SER A 189 17.36 -47.79 15.21
N ILE A 190 16.64 -47.31 14.18
CA ILE A 190 15.64 -48.18 13.55
C ILE A 190 16.17 -48.80 12.27
N LYS A 191 16.65 -50.07 12.36
CA LYS A 191 16.83 -50.93 11.18
C LYS A 191 15.44 -51.35 10.66
N ILE A 192 14.88 -50.56 9.74
CA ILE A 192 13.63 -50.87 9.05
C ILE A 192 14.00 -51.68 7.82
N ASN A 193 13.60 -52.96 7.76
CA ASN A 193 13.74 -53.84 6.58
C ASN A 193 12.76 -53.46 5.45
N VAL A 194 12.57 -52.18 5.21
CA VAL A 194 11.69 -51.65 4.17
C VAL A 194 12.50 -50.71 3.33
N THR A 195 12.50 -50.93 2.02
CA THR A 195 13.15 -50.04 1.06
C THR A 195 12.34 -48.72 0.94
N ILE A 196 12.50 -47.83 1.90
CA ILE A 196 12.09 -46.46 1.71
C ILE A 196 13.11 -45.83 0.78
N GLU A 197 12.65 -45.28 -0.33
CA GLU A 197 13.54 -44.66 -1.31
C GLU A 197 14.46 -43.63 -0.61
N GLU A 198 15.71 -43.64 -0.91
CA GLU A 198 16.75 -42.79 -0.32
C GLU A 198 16.35 -41.29 -0.44
N GLY A 199 15.66 -40.94 -1.52
CA GLY A 199 15.07 -39.59 -1.72
C GLY A 199 14.07 -39.18 -0.66
N GLU A 200 13.29 -40.12 -0.11
CA GLU A 200 12.33 -39.79 0.96
C GLU A 200 13.03 -39.47 2.29
N ARG A 201 14.06 -40.25 2.61
CA ARG A 201 14.89 -40.01 3.81
C ARG A 201 15.62 -38.68 3.73
N ASN A 202 16.20 -38.37 2.59
CA ASN A 202 16.93 -37.12 2.34
C ASN A 202 15.98 -35.91 2.40
N TYR A 203 14.76 -36.05 1.88
CA TYR A 203 13.75 -35.02 1.96
C TYR A 203 13.36 -34.72 3.41
N MET A 204 13.00 -35.74 4.20
CA MET A 204 12.54 -35.52 5.59
C MET A 204 13.66 -34.90 6.45
N LYS A 205 14.91 -35.32 6.23
CA LYS A 205 16.06 -34.69 6.88
C LYS A 205 16.24 -33.24 6.44
N SER A 206 16.17 -32.97 5.14
CA SER A 206 16.31 -31.64 4.57
C SER A 206 15.20 -30.71 5.04
N GLU A 207 13.95 -31.16 5.10
CA GLU A 207 12.82 -30.34 5.59
C GLU A 207 12.98 -30.01 7.08
N ARG A 208 13.44 -30.97 7.89
CA ARG A 208 13.72 -30.72 9.32
C ARG A 208 14.84 -29.73 9.52
N ASP A 209 15.94 -29.88 8.79
CA ASP A 209 17.11 -29.00 8.87
C ASP A 209 16.76 -27.57 8.39
N TRP A 210 15.82 -27.48 7.45
CA TRP A 210 15.31 -26.20 6.97
C TRP A 210 14.35 -25.53 7.96
N THR A 211 13.44 -26.30 8.57
CA THR A 211 12.47 -25.77 9.56
C THR A 211 13.13 -25.33 10.88
N ALA A 212 14.32 -25.84 11.16
CA ALA A 212 15.10 -25.43 12.35
C ALA A 212 15.86 -24.12 12.16
N LYS A 213 15.92 -23.58 10.92
CA LYS A 213 16.62 -22.32 10.62
C LYS A 213 15.74 -21.11 10.88
N ASP A 214 16.40 -19.96 11.03
CA ASP A 214 15.82 -18.66 11.43
C ASP A 214 14.50 -18.31 10.71
N MET A 215 13.41 -18.63 11.37
CA MET A 215 12.06 -18.33 10.92
C MET A 215 11.75 -16.85 11.17
N VAL A 216 11.42 -16.12 10.12
CA VAL A 216 10.99 -14.71 10.19
C VAL A 216 9.49 -14.62 10.44
N ALA A 217 8.68 -15.36 9.66
CA ALA A 217 7.24 -15.46 9.84
C ALA A 217 6.73 -16.84 9.46
N ASP A 218 5.86 -17.42 10.30
CA ASP A 218 5.25 -18.73 10.08
C ASP A 218 3.73 -18.64 10.22
N TYR A 219 3.03 -18.45 9.11
CA TYR A 219 1.57 -18.31 9.05
C TYR A 219 0.81 -19.65 9.10
N ARG A 220 1.52 -20.78 9.26
CA ARG A 220 0.90 -22.09 9.46
C ARG A 220 0.26 -22.22 10.85
N ARG A 221 0.67 -21.38 11.79
CA ARG A 221 0.18 -21.31 13.17
C ARG A 221 -0.60 -20.02 13.40
N LYS A 222 -1.44 -20.03 14.44
CA LYS A 222 -2.12 -18.81 14.89
C LYS A 222 -1.09 -17.75 15.25
N GLN A 223 -1.27 -16.54 14.75
CA GLN A 223 -0.42 -15.39 15.03
C GLN A 223 -0.95 -14.59 16.22
N GLY A 224 -0.03 -14.10 17.07
CA GLY A 224 -0.35 -13.11 18.08
C GLY A 224 -0.53 -11.71 17.47
N PRO A 225 -1.05 -10.75 18.26
CA PRO A 225 -1.20 -9.36 17.79
C PRO A 225 0.11 -8.72 17.31
N GLU A 226 1.23 -9.16 17.85
CA GLU A 226 2.58 -8.66 17.52
C GLU A 226 3.26 -9.41 16.37
N GLU A 227 2.56 -10.37 15.78
CA GLU A 227 3.04 -11.17 14.64
C GLU A 227 2.16 -10.98 13.38
N TRP A 228 0.95 -10.42 13.53
CA TRP A 228 0.01 -10.22 12.45
C TRP A 228 -0.11 -8.75 12.06
N PHE A 229 0.73 -8.33 11.12
CA PHE A 229 0.78 -6.94 10.64
C PHE A 229 0.10 -6.82 9.29
N THR A 230 -1.10 -6.31 9.26
CA THR A 230 -1.85 -6.06 8.03
C THR A 230 -2.21 -4.59 7.88
N GLY A 231 -2.21 -4.12 6.65
CA GLY A 231 -2.77 -2.83 6.28
C GLY A 231 -3.94 -3.02 5.32
N GLY A 232 -5.14 -2.69 5.76
CA GLY A 232 -6.38 -2.96 5.04
C GLY A 232 -7.05 -4.27 5.48
N LYS A 233 -8.07 -4.71 4.73
CA LYS A 233 -8.97 -5.81 5.13
C LYS A 233 -8.76 -7.12 4.36
N GLN A 234 -7.95 -7.13 3.32
CA GLN A 234 -7.83 -8.24 2.39
C GLN A 234 -7.37 -9.55 3.05
N PHE A 235 -6.44 -9.46 4.01
CA PHE A 235 -5.91 -10.62 4.72
C PHE A 235 -6.70 -11.00 5.98
N GLY A 236 -7.76 -10.27 6.31
CA GLY A 236 -8.56 -10.53 7.51
C GLY A 236 -7.82 -10.25 8.82
N THR A 237 -8.24 -10.93 9.88
CA THR A 237 -7.75 -10.72 11.26
C THR A 237 -6.74 -11.76 11.73
N GLY A 238 -6.36 -12.70 10.91
CA GLY A 238 -5.42 -13.76 11.23
C GLY A 238 -5.23 -14.74 10.07
N PRO A 239 -4.26 -15.64 10.16
CA PRO A 239 -4.07 -16.67 9.14
C PRO A 239 -5.25 -17.62 9.09
N MET A 240 -5.58 -18.09 7.89
CA MET A 240 -6.55 -19.15 7.69
C MET A 240 -5.99 -20.44 8.30
N SER A 241 -6.80 -21.16 9.03
CA SER A 241 -6.43 -22.44 9.64
C SER A 241 -6.32 -23.56 8.59
N ALA A 242 -5.52 -24.57 8.90
CA ALA A 242 -5.51 -25.81 8.12
C ALA A 242 -6.93 -26.41 8.04
N GLY A 243 -7.29 -26.97 6.87
CA GLY A 243 -8.61 -27.52 6.58
C GLY A 243 -9.75 -26.54 6.39
N ALA A 244 -9.51 -25.24 6.50
CA ALA A 244 -10.55 -24.25 6.21
C ALA A 244 -10.89 -24.22 4.71
N PRO A 245 -12.18 -24.10 4.30
CA PRO A 245 -12.56 -24.08 2.91
C PRO A 245 -12.22 -22.74 2.27
N VAL A 246 -11.71 -22.80 1.06
CA VAL A 246 -11.58 -21.66 0.16
C VAL A 246 -12.68 -21.76 -0.88
N PHE A 247 -13.63 -20.86 -0.78
CA PHE A 247 -14.74 -20.84 -1.73
C PHE A 247 -14.27 -20.34 -3.10
N GLY A 248 -14.76 -20.97 -4.17
CA GLY A 248 -14.47 -20.58 -5.55
C GLY A 248 -15.09 -19.24 -5.94
N THR A 249 -15.12 -18.99 -7.23
CA THR A 249 -15.72 -17.78 -7.80
C THR A 249 -17.08 -18.04 -8.45
N ASP A 250 -17.42 -19.29 -8.65
CA ASP A 250 -18.66 -19.71 -9.32
C ASP A 250 -19.27 -20.97 -8.69
N SER A 251 -20.50 -21.28 -9.08
CA SER A 251 -21.26 -22.42 -8.58
C SER A 251 -20.81 -23.76 -9.12
N ASN A 252 -20.08 -23.80 -10.22
CA ASN A 252 -19.64 -25.05 -10.84
C ASN A 252 -18.47 -25.65 -10.09
N ARG A 253 -17.65 -24.78 -9.47
CA ARG A 253 -16.56 -25.18 -8.57
C ARG A 253 -16.71 -24.50 -7.22
N PRO A 254 -17.68 -24.94 -6.43
CA PRO A 254 -18.11 -24.18 -5.25
C PRO A 254 -17.05 -24.09 -4.16
N ILE A 255 -16.21 -25.11 -3.99
CA ILE A 255 -15.03 -25.06 -3.14
C ILE A 255 -13.84 -25.21 -4.04
N LYS A 256 -12.96 -24.22 -4.04
CA LYS A 256 -11.74 -24.21 -4.81
C LYS A 256 -10.70 -25.16 -4.24
N GLU A 257 -10.51 -25.09 -2.92
CA GLU A 257 -9.59 -25.92 -2.16
C GLU A 257 -9.90 -25.87 -0.65
N PHE A 258 -9.34 -26.80 0.08
CA PHE A 258 -9.19 -26.69 1.54
C PHE A 258 -7.76 -26.31 1.86
N SER A 259 -7.53 -25.36 2.75
CA SER A 259 -6.19 -24.93 3.14
C SER A 259 -5.45 -26.09 3.81
N GLU A 260 -4.41 -26.64 3.18
CA GLU A 260 -3.66 -27.78 3.74
C GLU A 260 -2.91 -27.43 5.01
N ASN A 261 -2.33 -26.22 5.02
CA ASN A 261 -1.66 -25.65 6.18
C ASN A 261 -2.31 -24.31 6.53
N GLY A 262 -2.02 -23.78 7.71
CA GLY A 262 -2.32 -22.38 7.99
C GLY A 262 -1.55 -21.49 7.01
N ALA A 263 -2.17 -20.40 6.61
CA ALA A 263 -1.56 -19.43 5.69
C ALA A 263 -2.22 -18.06 5.78
N ALA A 264 -1.45 -17.02 5.48
CA ALA A 264 -1.99 -15.70 5.20
C ALA A 264 -2.55 -15.68 3.77
N ARG A 265 -3.84 -15.37 3.62
CA ARG A 265 -4.55 -15.41 2.34
C ARG A 265 -5.28 -14.13 2.03
N SER A 266 -5.17 -13.67 0.80
CA SER A 266 -5.88 -12.48 0.30
C SER A 266 -7.28 -12.77 -0.25
N ASP A 267 -7.63 -14.03 -0.45
CA ASP A 267 -8.86 -14.51 -1.09
C ASP A 267 -9.90 -15.07 -0.12
N VAL A 268 -9.67 -14.92 1.19
CA VAL A 268 -10.58 -15.48 2.24
C VAL A 268 -12.01 -14.99 2.08
N LEU A 269 -12.21 -13.70 1.84
CA LEU A 269 -13.53 -13.11 1.67
C LEU A 269 -13.71 -12.60 0.24
N SER A 270 -12.80 -11.74 -0.24
CA SER A 270 -12.84 -11.19 -1.59
C SER A 270 -11.48 -10.63 -2.01
N THR A 271 -11.07 -10.92 -3.24
CA THR A 271 -9.88 -10.31 -3.85
C THR A 271 -10.08 -8.84 -4.24
N ARG A 272 -11.32 -8.32 -4.16
CA ARG A 272 -11.63 -6.90 -4.36
C ARG A 272 -11.31 -6.05 -3.13
N LEU A 273 -11.28 -6.64 -1.95
CA LEU A 273 -10.75 -5.98 -0.77
C LEU A 273 -9.27 -5.68 -0.98
N THR A 274 -8.80 -4.62 -0.36
CA THR A 274 -7.41 -4.21 -0.47
C THR A 274 -6.66 -4.44 0.81
N GLY A 275 -5.35 -4.73 0.70
CA GLY A 275 -4.51 -4.92 1.87
C GLY A 275 -3.09 -5.35 1.54
N ILE A 276 -2.26 -5.22 2.55
CA ILE A 276 -0.87 -5.65 2.56
C ILE A 276 -0.66 -6.49 3.82
N ILE A 277 0.08 -7.58 3.72
CA ILE A 277 0.62 -8.27 4.88
C ILE A 277 2.12 -8.05 4.94
N ARG A 278 2.67 -7.89 6.15
CA ARG A 278 4.11 -7.77 6.35
C ARG A 278 4.61 -8.64 7.50
N THR A 279 5.91 -8.89 7.49
CA THR A 279 6.60 -9.51 8.62
C THR A 279 6.79 -8.52 9.77
N ARG A 280 7.13 -9.01 10.95
CA ARG A 280 7.78 -8.19 11.98
C ARG A 280 9.08 -7.60 11.43
N THR A 281 9.62 -6.58 12.08
CA THR A 281 10.98 -6.09 11.82
C THR A 281 11.99 -7.09 12.38
N PHE A 282 13.06 -7.36 11.63
CA PHE A 282 14.13 -8.30 12.00
C PHE A 282 15.47 -7.83 11.44
N ALA A 283 16.59 -8.25 12.06
CA ALA A 283 17.91 -8.01 11.51
C ALA A 283 18.21 -9.01 10.39
N VAL A 284 18.83 -8.55 9.31
CA VAL A 284 19.30 -9.42 8.23
C VAL A 284 20.58 -10.11 8.69
N ASN A 285 20.53 -11.44 8.85
CA ASN A 285 21.63 -12.28 9.31
C ASN A 285 22.07 -13.34 8.31
N GLY A 286 21.52 -13.32 7.07
CA GLY A 286 21.83 -14.28 6.02
C GLY A 286 21.69 -13.70 4.61
N ASP A 287 22.25 -14.40 3.63
CA ASP A 287 22.32 -13.97 2.23
C ASP A 287 20.97 -14.00 1.51
N MET A 288 20.14 -14.99 1.83
CA MET A 288 18.92 -15.30 1.12
C MET A 288 17.73 -15.37 2.07
N LEU A 289 16.66 -14.68 1.71
CA LEU A 289 15.35 -14.77 2.34
C LEU A 289 14.39 -15.52 1.41
N TRP A 290 13.74 -16.55 1.93
CA TRP A 290 12.88 -17.42 1.16
C TRP A 290 11.42 -17.22 1.51
N TYR A 291 10.57 -17.14 0.47
CA TYR A 291 9.11 -17.02 0.59
C TYR A 291 8.45 -18.27 0.03
N ARG A 292 7.63 -18.94 0.83
CA ARG A 292 6.74 -19.98 0.33
C ARG A 292 5.38 -19.41 0.06
N TYR A 293 4.98 -19.42 -1.21
CA TYR A 293 3.80 -18.69 -1.65
C TYR A 293 3.07 -19.38 -2.81
N LYS A 294 1.85 -18.88 -3.07
CA LYS A 294 0.96 -19.20 -4.18
C LYS A 294 0.31 -17.92 -4.70
N GLY A 295 0.06 -17.80 -6.01
CA GLY A 295 -0.58 -16.63 -6.61
C GLY A 295 0.39 -15.51 -6.95
N LYS A 296 -0.10 -14.24 -6.88
CA LYS A 296 0.64 -13.05 -7.34
C LYS A 296 0.73 -11.98 -6.28
N ALA A 297 1.93 -11.41 -6.10
CA ALA A 297 2.14 -10.26 -5.21
C ALA A 297 3.31 -9.40 -5.67
N ASP A 298 3.24 -8.11 -5.33
CA ASP A 298 4.42 -7.24 -5.29
C ASP A 298 5.01 -7.31 -3.89
N VAL A 299 6.32 -7.56 -3.82
CA VAL A 299 7.07 -7.66 -2.57
C VAL A 299 7.98 -6.46 -2.42
N PHE A 300 8.01 -5.90 -1.22
CA PHE A 300 8.86 -4.77 -0.87
C PHE A 300 9.66 -5.08 0.40
N LEU A 301 10.96 -4.97 0.30
CA LEU A 301 11.85 -4.99 1.46
C LEU A 301 12.05 -3.55 1.95
N ALA A 302 11.53 -3.24 3.12
CA ALA A 302 11.80 -1.96 3.78
C ALA A 302 13.04 -2.11 4.65
N VAL A 303 14.07 -1.31 4.36
CA VAL A 303 15.36 -1.34 5.05
C VAL A 303 15.48 -0.11 5.93
N ASP A 304 15.73 -0.29 7.22
CA ASP A 304 15.81 0.78 8.22
C ASP A 304 14.64 1.79 8.10
N SER A 305 13.43 1.24 8.01
CA SER A 305 12.17 1.98 7.78
C SER A 305 12.07 2.69 6.42
N HIS A 306 13.05 2.57 5.53
CA HIS A 306 12.99 3.13 4.19
C HIS A 306 12.36 2.15 3.20
N ARG A 307 11.28 2.57 2.56
CA ARG A 307 10.56 1.80 1.53
C ARG A 307 10.68 2.48 0.19
N GLN A 308 11.27 1.81 -0.77
CA GLN A 308 11.27 2.27 -2.16
C GLN A 308 9.94 1.94 -2.84
N VAL A 309 9.20 2.95 -3.23
CA VAL A 309 7.90 2.80 -3.92
C VAL A 309 8.08 2.67 -5.43
N ALA A 310 8.98 3.46 -6.01
CA ALA A 310 9.26 3.48 -7.45
C ALA A 310 10.68 3.93 -7.72
N GLY A 311 11.19 3.64 -8.93
CA GLY A 311 12.50 4.07 -9.42
C GLY A 311 13.47 2.92 -9.65
N PRO A 312 14.58 3.17 -10.34
CA PRO A 312 15.54 2.16 -10.78
C PRO A 312 16.57 1.78 -9.71
N LEU A 313 16.74 2.61 -8.67
CA LEU A 313 17.72 2.37 -7.63
C LEU A 313 17.26 1.24 -6.72
N HIS A 314 18.20 0.36 -6.37
CA HIS A 314 17.95 -0.77 -5.46
C HIS A 314 16.80 -1.68 -5.90
N GLY A 315 16.77 -2.08 -7.19
CA GLY A 315 15.74 -2.99 -7.73
C GLY A 315 15.57 -4.28 -6.92
N ILE A 316 16.62 -4.68 -6.20
CA ILE A 316 16.62 -5.85 -5.33
C ILE A 316 15.60 -5.73 -4.18
N VAL A 317 15.29 -4.54 -3.67
CA VAL A 317 14.29 -4.35 -2.59
C VAL A 317 12.86 -4.51 -3.07
N ARG A 318 12.65 -4.69 -4.38
CA ARG A 318 11.33 -4.93 -4.97
C ARG A 318 11.35 -6.20 -5.78
N GLN A 319 10.44 -7.11 -5.48
CA GLN A 319 10.27 -8.36 -6.20
C GLN A 319 8.83 -8.49 -6.69
N LYS A 320 8.63 -9.25 -7.75
CA LYS A 320 7.30 -9.66 -8.20
C LYS A 320 7.20 -11.16 -8.07
N LEU A 321 6.19 -11.62 -7.37
CA LEU A 321 5.87 -13.04 -7.25
C LEU A 321 4.77 -13.39 -8.24
N ASP A 322 4.95 -14.49 -8.96
CA ASP A 322 3.94 -15.10 -9.83
C ASP A 322 4.19 -16.63 -9.88
N SER A 323 3.29 -17.38 -9.27
CA SER A 323 3.37 -18.85 -9.29
C SER A 323 2.93 -19.47 -10.62
N LYS A 324 2.40 -18.67 -11.57
CA LYS A 324 1.82 -19.14 -12.85
C LYS A 324 0.72 -20.19 -12.66
N GLY A 325 -0.16 -19.98 -11.70
CA GLY A 325 -1.27 -20.88 -11.37
C GLY A 325 -1.38 -21.13 -9.88
N ASP A 326 -2.03 -22.25 -9.54
CA ASP A 326 -2.34 -22.64 -8.15
C ASP A 326 -1.22 -23.49 -7.48
N GLU A 327 -0.02 -23.49 -8.03
CA GLU A 327 1.09 -24.27 -7.49
C GLU A 327 1.86 -23.51 -6.40
N TRP A 328 2.24 -24.24 -5.37
CA TRP A 328 3.15 -23.71 -4.36
C TRP A 328 4.55 -23.54 -4.90
N LYS A 329 5.13 -22.36 -4.68
CA LYS A 329 6.51 -22.05 -5.06
C LYS A 329 7.31 -21.47 -3.92
N TRP A 330 8.62 -21.66 -4.04
CA TRP A 330 9.60 -20.94 -3.27
C TRP A 330 10.21 -19.83 -4.13
N HIS A 331 10.38 -18.66 -3.54
CA HIS A 331 11.10 -17.54 -4.13
C HIS A 331 12.26 -17.15 -3.23
N GLY A 332 13.48 -17.21 -3.76
CA GLY A 332 14.67 -16.72 -3.09
C GLY A 332 14.88 -15.22 -3.37
N HIS A 333 14.90 -14.42 -2.32
CA HIS A 333 15.18 -13.00 -2.37
C HIS A 333 16.58 -12.74 -1.79
N ARG A 334 17.50 -12.31 -2.63
CA ARG A 334 18.88 -12.00 -2.20
C ARG A 334 18.86 -10.72 -1.35
N VAL A 335 19.33 -10.82 -0.10
CA VAL A 335 19.34 -9.72 0.87
C VAL A 335 20.74 -9.46 1.46
N ARG A 336 21.77 -10.11 0.90
CA ARG A 336 23.16 -10.01 1.36
C ARG A 336 23.66 -8.58 1.56
N ASP A 337 23.26 -7.67 0.68
CA ASP A 337 23.71 -6.28 0.70
C ASP A 337 23.16 -5.48 1.91
N TYR A 338 22.24 -6.08 2.66
CA TYR A 338 21.58 -5.51 3.84
C TYR A 338 21.88 -6.26 5.13
N ILE A 339 22.92 -7.10 5.16
CA ILE A 339 23.33 -7.79 6.40
C ILE A 339 23.64 -6.76 7.49
N GLY A 340 23.07 -6.97 8.69
CA GLY A 340 23.17 -6.07 9.84
C GLY A 340 22.12 -4.95 9.87
N HIS A 341 21.41 -4.70 8.76
CA HIS A 341 20.30 -3.76 8.73
C HIS A 341 19.01 -4.38 9.29
N ARG A 342 18.15 -3.53 9.86
CA ARG A 342 16.80 -3.92 10.28
C ARG A 342 15.86 -3.82 9.08
N VAL A 343 15.11 -4.88 8.82
CA VAL A 343 14.20 -4.93 7.68
C VAL A 343 12.85 -5.52 8.08
N HIS A 344 11.82 -5.18 7.31
CA HIS A 344 10.61 -5.98 7.22
C HIS A 344 10.24 -6.19 5.75
N VAL A 345 9.47 -7.24 5.48
CA VAL A 345 9.01 -7.57 4.13
C VAL A 345 7.51 -7.34 4.05
N GLU A 346 7.08 -6.62 3.03
CA GLU A 346 5.68 -6.35 2.72
C GLU A 346 5.25 -7.11 1.47
N PHE A 347 4.08 -7.72 1.52
CA PHE A 347 3.46 -8.42 0.41
C PHE A 347 2.13 -7.75 0.09
N LYS A 348 2.07 -7.13 -1.09
CA LYS A 348 0.85 -6.56 -1.66
C LYS A 348 0.27 -7.55 -2.65
N ALA A 349 -0.86 -8.14 -2.33
CA ALA A 349 -1.52 -9.09 -3.21
C ALA A 349 -2.01 -8.41 -4.51
N ASN A 350 -1.85 -9.10 -5.63
CA ASN A 350 -2.37 -8.72 -6.95
C ASN A 350 -3.39 -9.78 -7.39
N GLY A 351 -4.56 -9.75 -6.76
CA GLY A 351 -5.57 -10.80 -6.84
C GLY A 351 -5.39 -11.85 -5.74
N GLU A 352 -5.46 -13.12 -6.10
CA GLU A 352 -5.25 -14.22 -5.16
C GLU A 352 -3.77 -14.35 -4.81
N PHE A 353 -3.49 -14.35 -3.51
CA PHE A 353 -2.16 -14.55 -2.97
C PHE A 353 -2.20 -15.27 -1.63
N VAL A 354 -1.35 -16.25 -1.47
CA VAL A 354 -1.21 -17.07 -0.28
C VAL A 354 0.25 -17.08 0.15
N LEU A 355 0.51 -16.76 1.40
CA LEU A 355 1.84 -16.77 1.99
C LEU A 355 1.84 -17.73 3.19
N GLU A 356 2.68 -18.75 3.13
CA GLU A 356 2.82 -19.74 4.20
C GLU A 356 3.89 -19.34 5.21
N ARG A 357 5.08 -18.98 4.72
CA ARG A 357 6.21 -18.63 5.59
C ARG A 357 7.27 -17.78 4.90
N VAL A 358 8.05 -17.11 5.76
CA VAL A 358 9.23 -16.32 5.39
C VAL A 358 10.37 -16.76 6.30
N GLN A 359 11.51 -17.14 5.74
CA GLN A 359 12.64 -17.62 6.53
C GLN A 359 13.98 -17.39 5.83
N PHE A 360 15.06 -17.33 6.60
CA PHE A 360 16.41 -17.34 6.05
C PHE A 360 16.82 -18.75 5.61
N GLY A 361 17.70 -18.83 4.61
CA GLY A 361 18.34 -20.10 4.18
C GLY A 361 19.39 -19.83 3.12
N GLY A 362 20.44 -20.67 3.11
CA GLY A 362 21.55 -20.54 2.15
C GLY A 362 21.43 -21.42 0.90
N SER A 363 20.55 -22.43 0.89
CA SER A 363 20.36 -23.39 -0.20
C SER A 363 18.91 -23.39 -0.67
N GLU A 364 18.64 -23.97 -1.83
CA GLU A 364 17.28 -24.17 -2.28
C GLU A 364 16.46 -24.94 -1.23
N PRO A 365 15.25 -24.48 -0.93
CA PRO A 365 14.39 -25.17 -0.01
C PRO A 365 13.93 -26.52 -0.57
N PRO A 366 13.67 -27.51 0.30
CA PRO A 366 13.19 -28.80 -0.14
C PRO A 366 11.82 -28.68 -0.82
N VAL A 367 11.59 -29.50 -1.82
CA VAL A 367 10.29 -29.63 -2.45
C VAL A 367 9.30 -30.10 -1.40
N VAL A 368 8.20 -29.38 -1.23
CA VAL A 368 7.17 -29.76 -0.27
C VAL A 368 6.41 -30.96 -0.81
N ARG A 369 6.17 -31.90 0.05
CA ARG A 369 5.51 -33.12 -0.29
C ARG A 369 4.33 -33.41 0.65
N PRO A 370 3.21 -33.88 0.15
CA PRO A 370 2.19 -34.49 0.98
C PRO A 370 2.67 -35.84 1.46
N VAL A 371 2.73 -36.06 2.74
CA VAL A 371 2.88 -37.38 3.32
C VAL A 371 1.60 -37.75 4.01
N ASN A 372 1.11 -38.93 3.75
CA ASN A 372 -0.13 -39.36 4.29
C ASN A 372 -0.04 -40.73 5.00
N SER A 373 0.72 -40.73 6.10
CA SER A 373 0.82 -41.88 6.98
C SER A 373 -0.52 -42.28 7.63
N ARG A 374 -1.37 -41.28 7.93
CA ARG A 374 -2.71 -41.58 8.46
C ARG A 374 -3.63 -42.18 7.42
N LEU A 375 -3.53 -41.82 6.15
CA LEU A 375 -4.26 -42.48 5.07
C LEU A 375 -3.89 -43.96 4.99
N ALA A 376 -2.60 -44.24 5.09
CA ALA A 376 -2.10 -45.59 5.15
C ALA A 376 -2.73 -46.39 6.29
N LYS A 377 -2.84 -45.79 7.49
CA LYS A 377 -3.45 -46.40 8.67
C LYS A 377 -4.94 -46.69 8.52
N LEU A 378 -5.64 -45.85 7.82
CA LEU A 378 -7.06 -46.01 7.57
C LEU A 378 -7.34 -47.09 6.50
N LEU A 379 -6.45 -47.26 5.56
CA LEU A 379 -6.52 -48.31 4.51
C LEU A 379 -6.25 -49.74 5.03
N GLU A 380 -5.57 -49.89 6.16
CA GLU A 380 -5.29 -51.19 6.78
C GLU A 380 -6.48 -51.90 7.41
N SER A 381 -7.52 -51.14 7.77
CA SER A 381 -8.66 -51.67 8.53
C SER A 381 -9.74 -52.36 7.70
N ASP A 382 -9.77 -52.12 6.38
CA ASP A 382 -10.75 -52.67 5.45
C ASP A 382 -10.02 -53.47 4.34
N GLY A 383 -10.29 -54.77 4.21
CA GLY A 383 -9.68 -55.65 3.21
C GLY A 383 -9.96 -55.26 1.76
N ASP A 384 -10.76 -54.27 1.49
CA ASP A 384 -11.05 -53.71 0.15
C ASP A 384 -10.54 -52.28 0.08
N LEU A 385 -9.45 -52.10 -0.66
CA LEU A 385 -8.76 -50.81 -0.83
C LEU A 385 -9.67 -49.71 -1.40
N ALA A 386 -10.55 -50.06 -2.32
CA ALA A 386 -11.36 -49.10 -3.05
C ALA A 386 -12.53 -48.63 -2.17
N ASN A 387 -13.23 -49.55 -1.49
CA ASN A 387 -14.26 -49.24 -0.52
C ASN A 387 -13.70 -48.46 0.69
N GLY A 388 -12.50 -48.85 1.16
CA GLY A 388 -11.78 -48.18 2.20
C GLY A 388 -11.47 -46.73 1.83
N LEU A 389 -10.98 -46.46 0.62
CA LEU A 389 -10.74 -45.09 0.13
C LEU A 389 -12.02 -44.27 0.00
N ALA A 390 -13.10 -44.83 -0.57
CA ALA A 390 -14.40 -44.15 -0.66
C ALA A 390 -14.92 -43.74 0.72
N LYS A 391 -14.85 -44.65 1.70
CA LYS A 391 -15.27 -44.40 3.10
C LYS A 391 -14.41 -43.31 3.74
N ILE A 392 -13.10 -43.28 3.50
CA ILE A 392 -12.21 -42.26 4.04
C ILE A 392 -12.55 -40.89 3.45
N LEU A 393 -12.75 -40.80 2.13
CA LEU A 393 -13.11 -39.53 1.47
C LEU A 393 -14.45 -38.98 1.97
N THR A 394 -15.47 -39.84 2.09
CA THR A 394 -16.78 -39.49 2.66
C THR A 394 -16.66 -39.07 4.13
N THR A 395 -15.87 -39.82 4.92
CA THR A 395 -15.62 -39.49 6.34
C THR A 395 -14.90 -38.13 6.47
N ALA A 396 -13.91 -37.85 5.63
CA ALA A 396 -13.20 -36.57 5.63
C ALA A 396 -14.15 -35.40 5.33
N ALA A 397 -15.06 -35.57 4.38
CA ALA A 397 -16.05 -34.54 4.04
C ALA A 397 -17.06 -34.30 5.17
N ASN A 398 -17.58 -35.39 5.79
CA ASN A 398 -18.50 -35.32 6.91
C ASN A 398 -17.86 -34.73 8.18
N ASN A 399 -16.64 -35.14 8.51
CA ASN A 399 -15.88 -34.57 9.63
C ASN A 399 -15.62 -33.09 9.40
N ARG A 400 -15.31 -32.66 8.18
CA ARG A 400 -15.15 -31.24 7.86
C ARG A 400 -16.48 -30.48 8.02
N ALA A 401 -17.58 -31.05 7.56
CA ALA A 401 -18.92 -30.46 7.75
C ALA A 401 -19.30 -30.35 9.24
N ALA A 402 -18.81 -31.26 10.10
CA ALA A 402 -18.99 -31.23 11.55
C ALA A 402 -17.95 -30.31 12.26
N GLY A 403 -17.12 -29.58 11.53
CA GLY A 403 -16.14 -28.64 12.10
C GLY A 403 -14.80 -29.28 12.51
N GLN A 404 -14.61 -30.57 12.31
CA GLN A 404 -13.34 -31.25 12.53
C GLN A 404 -12.40 -31.05 11.34
N VAL A 405 -11.20 -30.58 11.61
CA VAL A 405 -10.30 -30.10 10.56
C VAL A 405 -8.87 -30.55 10.86
N ASN A 406 -8.24 -31.18 9.86
CA ASN A 406 -6.82 -31.44 9.88
C ASN A 406 -6.23 -31.38 8.46
N ARG A 407 -4.89 -31.40 8.36
CA ARG A 407 -4.16 -31.30 7.11
C ARG A 407 -4.46 -32.46 6.17
N GLU A 408 -4.51 -33.66 6.69
CA GLU A 408 -4.69 -34.88 5.91
C GLU A 408 -6.08 -34.91 5.25
N MET A 409 -7.11 -34.51 5.98
CA MET A 409 -8.46 -34.34 5.41
C MET A 409 -8.48 -33.30 4.31
N ALA A 410 -7.79 -32.16 4.51
CA ALA A 410 -7.69 -31.14 3.49
C ALA A 410 -7.06 -31.67 2.20
N GLN A 411 -5.97 -32.43 2.31
CA GLN A 411 -5.30 -33.03 1.15
C GLN A 411 -6.23 -33.98 0.39
N LEU A 412 -6.95 -34.83 1.09
CA LEU A 412 -7.90 -35.78 0.48
C LEU A 412 -9.07 -35.06 -0.20
N LEU A 413 -9.63 -34.05 0.44
CA LEU A 413 -10.72 -33.26 -0.15
C LEU A 413 -10.24 -32.44 -1.34
N ASN A 414 -9.01 -31.92 -1.31
CA ASN A 414 -8.38 -31.28 -2.46
C ASN A 414 -8.19 -32.26 -3.60
N TRP A 415 -7.80 -33.49 -3.29
CA TRP A 415 -7.71 -34.54 -4.32
C TRP A 415 -9.06 -34.73 -5.02
N VAL A 416 -10.17 -34.85 -4.27
CA VAL A 416 -11.52 -34.94 -4.84
C VAL A 416 -11.86 -33.78 -5.76
N ILE A 417 -11.50 -32.55 -5.32
CA ILE A 417 -11.77 -31.30 -6.08
C ILE A 417 -10.97 -31.26 -7.40
N HIS A 418 -9.73 -31.76 -7.39
CA HIS A 418 -8.85 -31.63 -8.54
C HIS A 418 -8.91 -32.80 -9.51
N HIS A 419 -9.59 -33.90 -9.15
CA HIS A 419 -9.68 -35.12 -9.96
C HIS A 419 -11.12 -35.47 -10.28
N GLU A 420 -11.94 -34.48 -10.64
CA GLU A 420 -13.34 -34.69 -11.01
C GLU A 420 -13.52 -35.64 -12.20
N ASN A 421 -12.57 -35.67 -13.10
CA ASN A 421 -12.56 -36.58 -14.24
C ASN A 421 -12.44 -38.06 -13.86
N LEU A 422 -12.02 -38.38 -12.63
CA LEU A 422 -11.94 -39.73 -12.09
C LEU A 422 -13.22 -40.18 -11.39
N LEU A 423 -14.07 -39.23 -11.01
CA LEU A 423 -15.19 -39.43 -10.08
C LEU A 423 -16.55 -39.34 -10.81
N GLU A 424 -17.59 -39.85 -10.18
CA GLU A 424 -18.94 -39.74 -10.77
C GLU A 424 -19.48 -38.32 -10.80
N ASN A 425 -20.22 -37.99 -11.84
CA ASN A 425 -20.97 -36.76 -11.91
C ASN A 425 -22.39 -37.06 -11.39
N PRO A 426 -22.81 -36.41 -10.29
CA PRO A 426 -24.15 -36.63 -9.77
C PRO A 426 -25.23 -36.18 -10.77
N ALA A 427 -26.26 -36.98 -10.92
CA ALA A 427 -27.40 -36.64 -11.78
C ALA A 427 -28.21 -35.42 -11.27
N ASP A 428 -28.16 -35.15 -9.94
CA ASP A 428 -28.84 -34.06 -9.27
C ASP A 428 -27.91 -32.89 -8.90
N LEU A 429 -26.97 -32.56 -9.77
CA LEU A 429 -26.09 -31.40 -9.58
C LEU A 429 -26.86 -30.08 -9.35
N ASP A 430 -28.08 -30.00 -9.90
CA ASP A 430 -28.89 -28.77 -9.91
C ASP A 430 -29.27 -28.28 -8.51
N GLN A 431 -29.56 -29.15 -7.55
CA GLN A 431 -29.95 -28.72 -6.20
C GLN A 431 -28.78 -28.18 -5.36
N VAL A 432 -27.62 -28.81 -5.47
CA VAL A 432 -26.37 -28.38 -4.81
C VAL A 432 -25.92 -27.04 -5.41
N THR A 433 -26.02 -26.93 -6.73
CA THR A 433 -25.64 -25.72 -7.48
C THR A 433 -26.51 -24.52 -7.08
N VAL A 434 -27.79 -24.70 -6.77
CA VAL A 434 -28.71 -23.61 -6.38
C VAL A 434 -28.29 -22.94 -5.08
N LYS A 435 -27.90 -23.69 -4.04
CA LYS A 435 -27.47 -23.09 -2.76
C LYS A 435 -26.16 -22.33 -2.91
N PHE A 436 -25.22 -22.89 -3.63
CA PHE A 436 -23.97 -22.20 -3.95
C PHE A 436 -24.20 -20.98 -4.84
N ALA A 437 -25.09 -21.05 -5.84
CA ALA A 437 -25.46 -19.91 -6.68
C ALA A 437 -26.03 -18.76 -5.85
N GLY A 438 -26.87 -19.05 -4.87
CA GLY A 438 -27.38 -18.05 -3.92
C GLY A 438 -26.27 -17.33 -3.14
N TYR A 439 -25.30 -18.08 -2.62
CA TYR A 439 -24.14 -17.53 -1.93
C TYR A 439 -23.30 -16.65 -2.85
N TYR A 440 -22.97 -17.11 -4.06
CA TYR A 440 -22.15 -16.33 -5.01
C TYR A 440 -22.83 -15.08 -5.49
N LYS A 441 -24.15 -15.14 -5.71
CA LYS A 441 -24.93 -13.94 -6.06
C LYS A 441 -24.85 -12.92 -4.94
N ALA A 442 -25.13 -13.31 -3.70
CA ALA A 442 -25.04 -12.41 -2.55
C ALA A 442 -23.63 -11.84 -2.36
N LYS A 443 -22.60 -12.68 -2.51
CA LYS A 443 -21.20 -12.26 -2.47
C LYS A 443 -20.90 -11.23 -3.58
N SER A 444 -21.27 -11.49 -4.81
CA SER A 444 -21.07 -10.60 -5.95
C SER A 444 -21.77 -9.25 -5.76
N ASP A 445 -22.97 -9.25 -5.23
CA ASP A 445 -23.72 -8.02 -4.97
C ASP A 445 -23.02 -7.14 -3.90
N ILE A 446 -22.45 -7.76 -2.85
CA ILE A 446 -21.63 -7.04 -1.87
C ILE A 446 -20.32 -6.55 -2.54
N GLU A 447 -19.63 -7.38 -3.31
CA GLU A 447 -18.37 -7.03 -3.98
C GLU A 447 -18.51 -5.85 -4.93
N ARG A 448 -19.68 -5.64 -5.55
CA ARG A 448 -19.95 -4.47 -6.39
C ARG A 448 -19.97 -3.15 -5.60
N THR A 449 -20.22 -3.22 -4.29
CA THR A 449 -20.19 -2.03 -3.42
C THR A 449 -18.79 -1.63 -2.98
N ILE A 450 -17.77 -2.46 -3.23
CA ILE A 450 -16.38 -2.16 -2.87
C ILE A 450 -15.84 -1.12 -3.84
N PRO A 451 -15.40 0.06 -3.35
CA PRO A 451 -14.84 1.10 -4.21
C PRO A 451 -13.51 0.68 -4.83
N GLY A 452 -13.21 1.24 -5.99
CA GLY A 452 -11.89 1.08 -6.61
C GLY A 452 -10.77 1.61 -5.71
N ALA A 453 -9.66 0.87 -5.63
CA ALA A 453 -8.55 1.21 -4.75
C ALA A 453 -7.86 2.53 -5.14
N VAL A 454 -7.69 3.42 -4.19
CA VAL A 454 -6.90 4.67 -4.30
C VAL A 454 -5.70 4.55 -3.37
N TRP A 455 -4.53 4.34 -3.92
CA TRP A 455 -3.32 4.09 -3.13
C TRP A 455 -2.59 5.38 -2.76
N ALA A 456 -2.32 5.57 -1.48
CA ALA A 456 -1.51 6.65 -0.94
C ALA A 456 -0.37 6.12 -0.07
N LEU A 457 0.75 6.84 -0.05
CA LEU A 457 1.84 6.56 0.87
C LEU A 457 1.46 7.03 2.28
N THR A 458 1.53 6.13 3.23
CA THR A 458 1.20 6.37 4.65
C THR A 458 2.28 5.78 5.56
N LEU A 459 2.05 5.85 6.86
CA LEU A 459 2.84 5.15 7.86
C LEU A 459 2.04 3.99 8.46
N LEU A 460 2.65 2.81 8.49
CA LEU A 460 2.15 1.65 9.20
C LEU A 460 2.80 1.57 10.58
N ASP A 461 2.01 1.18 11.57
CA ASP A 461 2.52 0.90 12.91
C ASP A 461 3.38 -0.38 12.89
N GLY A 462 4.53 -0.32 13.55
CA GLY A 462 5.51 -1.41 13.62
C GLY A 462 5.64 -2.00 15.00
N ASN A 463 6.59 -2.90 15.14
CA ASN A 463 7.06 -3.29 16.46
C ASN A 463 7.76 -2.09 17.13
N GLY A 464 7.77 -2.09 18.45
CA GLY A 464 8.51 -1.09 19.21
C GLY A 464 10.03 -1.27 19.00
N GLU A 465 10.68 -0.24 18.50
CA GLU A 465 12.12 -0.21 18.29
C GLU A 465 12.70 0.95 19.10
N ASP A 466 13.53 0.66 20.07
CA ASP A 466 14.30 1.64 20.82
C ASP A 466 15.66 1.83 20.13
N GLU A 467 16.22 3.03 20.16
CA GLU A 467 17.41 3.39 19.38
C GLU A 467 18.63 3.55 20.27
N PRO A 468 19.82 3.09 19.85
CA PRO A 468 21.05 3.44 20.53
C PRO A 468 21.44 4.90 20.28
N VAL A 469 22.09 5.54 21.22
CA VAL A 469 22.75 6.81 20.97
C VAL A 469 23.92 6.60 20.02
N LEU A 470 23.96 7.34 18.93
CA LEU A 470 25.07 7.29 17.99
C LEU A 470 26.13 8.33 18.38
N THR A 471 27.29 7.89 18.84
CA THR A 471 28.38 8.79 19.27
C THR A 471 28.72 9.78 18.13
N ARG A 472 28.56 11.07 18.41
CA ARG A 472 28.71 12.15 17.41
C ARG A 472 27.87 11.95 16.13
N GLY A 473 26.70 11.31 16.25
CA GLY A 473 25.82 11.02 15.14
C GLY A 473 26.34 9.95 14.15
N ASN A 474 27.41 9.23 14.51
CA ASN A 474 28.03 8.22 13.64
C ASN A 474 27.36 6.85 13.82
N HIS A 475 26.71 6.36 12.78
CA HIS A 475 26.02 5.07 12.78
C HIS A 475 26.96 3.85 12.99
N ARG A 476 28.27 4.03 12.89
CA ARG A 476 29.27 2.97 13.13
C ARG A 476 29.69 2.85 14.58
N THR A 477 29.29 3.80 15.42
CA THR A 477 29.63 3.84 16.86
C THR A 477 28.36 3.99 17.71
N PRO A 478 27.43 3.02 17.65
CA PRO A 478 26.26 3.03 18.52
C PRO A 478 26.66 2.75 19.98
N SER A 479 25.89 3.29 20.93
CA SER A 479 25.99 2.88 22.33
C SER A 479 25.52 1.43 22.53
N GLU A 480 25.97 0.80 23.61
CA GLU A 480 25.47 -0.55 23.95
C GLU A 480 24.04 -0.49 24.50
N GLU A 481 23.69 0.57 25.20
CA GLU A 481 22.35 0.78 25.76
C GLU A 481 21.43 1.42 24.75
N LEU A 482 20.20 0.92 24.72
CA LEU A 482 19.11 1.47 23.90
C LEU A 482 18.36 2.53 24.72
N VAL A 483 18.08 3.66 24.08
CA VAL A 483 17.26 4.72 24.67
C VAL A 483 15.78 4.39 24.42
N PRO A 484 14.99 4.18 25.47
CA PRO A 484 13.57 3.90 25.33
C PRO A 484 12.84 5.09 24.71
N ARG A 485 11.89 4.80 23.80
CA ARG A 485 11.04 5.81 23.18
C ARG A 485 10.30 6.63 24.23
N SER A 486 10.51 7.93 24.20
CA SER A 486 9.85 8.88 25.10
C SER A 486 9.69 10.24 24.40
N PHE A 487 8.79 11.06 24.89
CA PHE A 487 8.73 12.47 24.53
C PHE A 487 9.86 13.23 25.24
N LEU A 488 10.07 14.50 24.91
CA LEU A 488 11.12 15.33 25.51
C LEU A 488 11.02 15.34 27.04
N GLU A 489 12.10 15.06 27.73
CA GLU A 489 12.17 15.00 29.21
C GLU A 489 11.78 16.35 29.83
N ALA A 490 12.28 17.44 29.27
CA ALA A 490 11.98 18.79 29.74
C ALA A 490 10.48 19.16 29.67
N LEU A 491 9.70 18.39 28.90
CA LEU A 491 8.24 18.51 28.78
C LEU A 491 7.48 17.37 29.48
N GLY A 492 8.13 16.70 30.43
CA GLY A 492 7.55 15.61 31.21
C GLY A 492 7.38 14.30 30.42
N GLY A 493 8.24 14.06 29.44
CA GLY A 493 8.23 12.87 28.60
C GLY A 493 8.80 11.63 29.29
N THR A 494 8.13 11.13 30.32
CA THR A 494 8.54 9.91 31.05
C THR A 494 7.76 8.67 30.63
N ASP A 495 6.67 8.82 29.90
CA ASP A 495 5.84 7.72 29.43
C ASP A 495 6.54 6.93 28.32
N ARG A 496 6.73 5.65 28.56
CA ARG A 496 7.39 4.72 27.61
C ARG A 496 6.35 3.78 27.02
N PRO A 497 6.14 3.77 25.67
CA PRO A 497 5.22 2.86 25.05
C PRO A 497 5.71 1.41 25.19
N LYS A 498 4.85 0.53 25.71
CA LYS A 498 5.18 -0.89 25.90
C LYS A 498 5.00 -1.72 24.63
N HIS A 499 4.11 -1.29 23.75
CA HIS A 499 3.73 -2.03 22.54
C HIS A 499 3.65 -1.10 21.33
N GLY A 500 3.90 -1.65 20.14
CA GLY A 500 3.84 -0.95 18.87
C GLY A 500 4.82 0.23 18.78
N SER A 501 4.60 1.13 17.83
CA SER A 501 5.47 2.30 17.63
C SER A 501 5.35 3.37 18.72
N GLY A 502 4.21 3.44 19.39
CA GLY A 502 3.92 4.52 20.36
C GLY A 502 3.44 5.83 19.73
N ARG A 503 3.30 5.91 18.38
CA ARG A 503 2.90 7.14 17.65
C ARG A 503 1.61 7.77 18.17
N MET A 504 0.63 6.98 18.57
CA MET A 504 -0.62 7.51 19.11
C MET A 504 -0.40 8.23 20.45
N GLY A 505 0.46 7.69 21.31
CA GLY A 505 0.90 8.35 22.55
C GLY A 505 1.61 9.66 22.27
N LEU A 506 2.57 9.64 21.33
CA LEU A 506 3.26 10.85 20.86
C LEU A 506 2.27 11.91 20.34
N ALA A 507 1.32 11.52 19.50
CA ALA A 507 0.32 12.44 18.95
C ALA A 507 -0.56 13.06 20.05
N ARG A 508 -0.95 12.30 21.07
CA ARG A 508 -1.68 12.82 22.24
C ARG A 508 -0.87 13.81 23.05
N ARG A 509 0.43 13.53 23.27
CA ARG A 509 1.34 14.45 23.93
C ARG A 509 1.52 15.77 23.17
N MET A 510 1.46 15.72 21.83
CA MET A 510 1.55 16.94 21.02
C MET A 510 0.38 17.90 21.26
N VAL A 511 -0.84 17.36 21.37
CA VAL A 511 -2.06 18.18 21.56
C VAL A 511 -2.50 18.27 23.03
N ASP A 512 -1.64 17.82 23.96
CA ASP A 512 -1.89 17.95 25.39
C ASP A 512 -1.97 19.43 25.77
N PRO A 513 -2.98 19.86 26.55
CA PRO A 513 -3.08 21.25 27.01
C PRO A 513 -1.86 21.74 27.79
N GLY A 514 -1.12 20.85 28.43
CA GLY A 514 0.14 21.15 29.11
C GLY A 514 1.34 21.36 28.16
N ASN A 515 1.22 21.03 26.87
CA ASN A 515 2.27 21.27 25.90
C ASN A 515 2.27 22.77 25.50
N PRO A 516 3.32 23.54 25.86
CA PRO A 516 3.32 24.98 25.65
C PRO A 516 3.57 25.42 24.19
N PHE A 517 4.02 24.49 23.34
CA PHE A 517 4.54 24.86 22.01
C PHE A 517 3.49 24.76 20.89
N VAL A 518 2.81 23.61 20.75
CA VAL A 518 2.05 23.31 19.52
C VAL A 518 0.99 24.36 19.22
N SER A 519 0.21 24.78 20.20
CA SER A 519 -0.83 25.78 20.00
C SER A 519 -0.24 27.14 19.60
N ARG A 520 0.85 27.58 20.26
CA ARG A 520 1.56 28.82 19.94
C ARG A 520 2.18 28.77 18.53
N VAL A 521 2.83 27.68 18.17
CA VAL A 521 3.44 27.48 16.83
C VAL A 521 2.39 27.55 15.73
N VAL A 522 1.25 26.88 15.91
CA VAL A 522 0.15 26.91 14.94
C VAL A 522 -0.42 28.31 14.79
N VAL A 523 -0.74 28.97 15.89
CA VAL A 523 -1.26 30.36 15.88
C VAL A 523 -0.27 31.31 15.24
N ASN A 524 1.00 31.23 15.62
CA ASN A 524 2.05 32.08 15.06
C ASN A 524 2.21 31.89 13.55
N ARG A 525 2.04 30.67 13.07
CA ARG A 525 2.09 30.35 11.63
C ARG A 525 0.87 30.92 10.90
N VAL A 526 -0.34 30.82 11.47
CA VAL A 526 -1.54 31.45 10.93
C VAL A 526 -1.32 32.98 10.87
N TRP A 527 -0.83 33.58 11.96
CA TRP A 527 -0.51 34.99 12.00
C TRP A 527 0.51 35.44 10.96
N HIS A 528 1.59 34.66 10.81
CA HIS A 528 2.62 34.87 9.77
C HIS A 528 2.00 34.93 8.36
N HIS A 529 1.13 33.97 8.03
CA HIS A 529 0.47 33.95 6.72
C HIS A 529 -0.49 35.13 6.50
N LEU A 530 -1.09 35.65 7.54
CA LEU A 530 -1.99 36.78 7.44
C LEU A 530 -1.29 38.16 7.43
N PHE A 531 -0.21 38.32 8.20
CA PHE A 531 0.52 39.60 8.35
C PHE A 531 1.95 39.56 7.77
N SER A 532 2.37 38.48 7.09
CA SER A 532 3.71 38.29 6.51
C SER A 532 4.86 38.19 7.53
N ARG A 533 4.57 38.41 8.81
CA ARG A 533 5.51 38.29 9.92
C ARG A 533 4.82 37.59 11.10
N GLY A 534 5.46 36.60 11.70
CA GLY A 534 4.95 35.97 12.93
C GLY A 534 5.02 36.89 14.13
N ILE A 535 4.18 36.70 15.14
CA ILE A 535 4.34 37.27 16.46
C ILE A 535 5.73 36.89 17.03
N VAL A 536 6.12 35.63 16.83
CA VAL A 536 7.51 35.15 16.92
C VAL A 536 8.04 35.13 15.49
N GLU A 537 9.03 35.99 15.20
CA GLU A 537 9.56 36.18 13.84
C GLU A 537 10.23 34.90 13.30
N THR A 538 10.88 34.12 14.17
CA THR A 538 11.49 32.83 13.86
C THR A 538 10.44 31.73 13.97
N VAL A 539 9.59 31.60 12.96
CA VAL A 539 8.36 30.78 12.98
C VAL A 539 8.60 29.27 13.20
N ASP A 540 9.81 28.80 13.01
CA ASP A 540 10.27 27.41 13.20
C ASP A 540 11.28 27.24 14.35
N ASN A 541 11.52 28.33 15.12
CA ASN A 541 12.39 28.31 16.29
C ASN A 541 11.84 29.20 17.42
N PHE A 542 11.26 28.55 18.42
CA PHE A 542 10.74 29.14 19.67
C PHE A 542 11.68 28.88 20.85
N GLY A 543 12.81 28.18 20.60
CA GLY A 543 13.84 27.93 21.61
C GLY A 543 14.66 29.17 21.95
N ALA A 544 15.68 29.00 22.78
CA ALA A 544 16.51 30.09 23.31
C ALA A 544 17.17 30.96 22.23
N MET A 545 17.43 30.42 21.05
CA MET A 545 17.96 31.15 19.89
C MET A 545 16.90 31.77 18.99
N GLY A 546 15.63 31.57 19.30
CA GLY A 546 14.52 32.19 18.60
C GLY A 546 14.33 33.65 19.02
N LYS A 547 13.55 34.41 18.26
CA LYS A 547 13.17 35.77 18.62
C LYS A 547 12.05 35.74 19.66
N ALA A 548 12.12 36.66 20.64
CA ALA A 548 11.02 36.86 21.57
C ALA A 548 9.74 37.26 20.84
N PRO A 549 8.56 36.89 21.33
CA PRO A 549 7.30 37.31 20.76
C PRO A 549 7.10 38.82 20.92
N THR A 550 6.65 39.50 19.87
CA THR A 550 6.35 40.91 19.89
C THR A 550 5.14 41.23 20.76
N HIS A 551 4.19 40.31 20.84
CA HIS A 551 2.94 40.41 21.60
C HIS A 551 2.66 39.12 22.37
N PRO A 552 3.38 38.87 23.51
CA PRO A 552 3.29 37.58 24.20
C PRO A 552 1.87 37.28 24.71
N GLY A 553 1.19 38.24 25.31
CA GLY A 553 -0.18 38.09 25.81
C GLY A 553 -1.20 37.77 24.69
N LEU A 554 -1.00 38.31 23.49
CA LEU A 554 -1.84 37.99 22.31
C LEU A 554 -1.58 36.58 21.81
N LEU A 555 -0.33 36.17 21.74
CA LEU A 555 0.04 34.81 21.32
C LEU A 555 -0.59 33.79 22.26
N ASP A 556 -0.48 33.99 23.57
CA ASP A 556 -1.05 33.10 24.59
C ASP A 556 -2.56 33.07 24.56
N HIS A 557 -3.21 34.24 24.38
CA HIS A 557 -4.65 34.30 24.24
C HIS A 557 -5.16 33.52 23.02
N LEU A 558 -4.57 33.73 21.86
CA LEU A 558 -4.98 33.03 20.64
C LEU A 558 -4.66 31.50 20.70
N ALA A 559 -3.53 31.11 21.32
CA ALA A 559 -3.19 29.74 21.55
C ALA A 559 -4.20 29.04 22.48
N SER A 560 -4.60 29.70 23.56
CA SER A 560 -5.66 29.19 24.45
C SER A 560 -7.01 29.08 23.74
N GLN A 561 -7.37 30.09 22.93
CA GLN A 561 -8.59 30.03 22.13
C GLN A 561 -8.59 28.87 21.13
N LEU A 562 -7.46 28.59 20.45
CA LEU A 562 -7.32 27.46 19.56
C LEU A 562 -7.64 26.15 20.26
N MET A 563 -7.04 25.91 21.44
CA MET A 563 -7.28 24.69 22.23
C MET A 563 -8.74 24.61 22.71
N ASN A 564 -9.27 25.70 23.30
CA ASN A 564 -10.62 25.73 23.87
C ASN A 564 -11.73 25.58 22.82
N ARG A 565 -11.47 25.92 21.56
CA ARG A 565 -12.40 25.78 20.42
C ARG A 565 -12.13 24.53 19.58
N GLY A 566 -11.57 23.49 20.17
CA GLY A 566 -11.36 22.19 19.50
C GLY A 566 -10.34 22.23 18.35
N TRP A 567 -9.30 23.06 18.45
CA TRP A 567 -8.24 23.20 17.46
C TRP A 567 -8.72 23.69 16.07
N SER A 568 -9.79 24.53 16.05
CA SER A 568 -10.34 25.09 14.83
C SER A 568 -9.45 26.22 14.29
N ILE A 569 -8.60 25.90 13.33
CA ILE A 569 -7.77 26.88 12.60
C ILE A 569 -8.65 27.92 11.90
N LYS A 570 -9.81 27.52 11.36
CA LYS A 570 -10.74 28.43 10.70
C LYS A 570 -11.31 29.49 11.64
N ASP A 571 -11.56 29.15 12.90
CA ASP A 571 -12.04 30.10 13.89
C ASP A 571 -10.99 31.16 14.24
N ILE A 572 -9.71 30.73 14.38
CA ILE A 572 -8.60 31.67 14.58
C ILE A 572 -8.44 32.59 13.37
N ILE A 573 -8.46 32.05 12.16
CA ILE A 573 -8.41 32.86 10.93
C ILE A 573 -9.55 33.88 10.92
N ARG A 574 -10.78 33.44 11.17
CA ARG A 574 -11.97 34.31 11.20
C ARG A 574 -11.82 35.44 12.23
N GLN A 575 -11.35 35.10 13.44
CA GLN A 575 -11.15 36.07 14.50
C GLN A 575 -10.12 37.11 14.08
N VAL A 576 -9.02 36.71 13.47
CA VAL A 576 -7.96 37.63 13.04
C VAL A 576 -8.41 38.48 11.86
N VAL A 577 -9.03 37.93 10.81
CA VAL A 577 -9.40 38.72 9.63
C VAL A 577 -10.55 39.67 9.87
N LEU A 578 -11.39 39.47 10.91
CA LEU A 578 -12.43 40.38 11.33
C LEU A 578 -11.94 41.49 12.26
N SER A 579 -10.70 41.41 12.75
CA SER A 579 -10.13 42.42 13.65
C SER A 579 -9.88 43.72 12.92
N SER A 580 -9.97 44.86 13.68
CA SER A 580 -9.64 46.17 13.16
C SER A 580 -8.19 46.23 12.67
N THR A 581 -7.28 45.54 13.34
CA THR A 581 -5.85 45.43 12.95
C THR A 581 -5.66 44.84 11.56
N TYR A 582 -6.41 43.80 11.18
CA TYR A 582 -6.31 43.22 9.85
C TYR A 582 -6.98 44.08 8.76
N ARG A 583 -8.04 44.78 9.12
CA ARG A 583 -8.87 45.59 8.23
C ARG A 583 -8.37 47.03 8.04
N GLN A 584 -7.30 47.43 8.70
CA GLN A 584 -6.70 48.76 8.56
C GLN A 584 -6.03 48.96 7.19
N SER A 585 -5.85 50.23 6.82
CA SER A 585 -5.18 50.61 5.57
C SER A 585 -3.68 50.24 5.59
N SER A 586 -3.14 49.96 4.40
CA SER A 586 -1.69 49.80 4.19
C SER A 586 -0.94 51.15 4.02
N LYS A 587 -1.69 52.28 3.91
CA LYS A 587 -1.08 53.60 3.74
C LYS A 587 -0.27 53.96 5.00
N PRO A 588 1.00 54.40 4.85
CA PRO A 588 1.82 54.79 5.99
C PRO A 588 1.29 56.07 6.63
N ASN A 589 1.28 56.12 7.97
CA ASN A 589 1.15 57.31 8.73
C ASN A 589 2.55 57.78 9.15
N VAL A 590 2.95 58.99 8.82
CA VAL A 590 4.31 59.51 9.02
C VAL A 590 4.71 59.43 10.50
N ALA A 591 3.88 59.94 11.40
CA ALA A 591 4.18 59.95 12.84
C ALA A 591 4.33 58.52 13.41
N SER A 592 3.48 57.58 12.99
CA SER A 592 3.55 56.19 13.43
C SER A 592 4.78 55.51 12.84
N ALA A 593 5.17 55.84 11.61
CA ALA A 593 6.34 55.27 10.94
C ALA A 593 7.66 55.77 11.55
N GLU A 594 7.70 56.95 12.16
CA GLU A 594 8.87 57.42 12.90
C GLU A 594 9.08 56.64 14.20
N VAL A 595 7.99 56.25 14.90
CA VAL A 595 8.04 55.47 16.15
C VAL A 595 8.28 53.96 15.89
N ASP A 596 7.63 53.39 14.87
CA ASP A 596 7.72 52.00 14.51
C ASP A 596 7.98 51.82 12.99
N PRO A 597 9.20 52.12 12.53
CA PRO A 597 9.53 52.10 11.11
C PRO A 597 9.37 50.70 10.50
N ASN A 598 9.56 49.64 11.29
CA ASN A 598 9.46 48.28 10.89
C ASN A 598 8.04 47.66 10.99
N ASN A 599 7.05 48.50 11.40
CA ASN A 599 5.67 48.07 11.56
C ASN A 599 5.50 46.84 12.48
N ILE A 600 6.29 46.76 13.54
CA ILE A 600 6.28 45.64 14.50
C ILE A 600 4.96 45.66 15.29
N LEU A 601 4.47 46.84 15.62
CA LEU A 601 3.22 47.04 16.37
C LEU A 601 1.98 47.07 15.46
N LEU A 602 2.15 46.83 14.18
CA LEU A 602 1.05 46.77 13.20
C LEU A 602 0.20 48.05 13.15
N HIS A 603 0.84 49.20 13.04
CA HIS A 603 0.14 50.48 12.87
C HIS A 603 -0.46 50.67 11.47
N ARG A 604 -0.14 49.78 10.52
CA ARG A 604 -0.74 49.66 9.17
C ARG A 604 -0.74 48.20 8.72
N MET A 605 -1.59 47.87 7.74
CA MET A 605 -1.51 46.55 7.07
C MET A 605 -0.21 46.45 6.27
N PRO A 606 0.57 45.36 6.41
CA PRO A 606 1.77 45.17 5.61
C PRO A 606 1.44 44.97 4.13
N ILE A 607 2.12 45.68 3.24
CA ILE A 607 2.13 45.39 1.81
C ILE A 607 2.94 44.09 1.61
N ARG A 608 2.38 43.15 0.90
CA ARG A 608 3.03 41.85 0.66
C ARG A 608 3.00 41.45 -0.80
N ARG A 609 4.10 40.85 -1.28
CA ARG A 609 4.13 40.19 -2.55
C ARG A 609 3.35 38.87 -2.48
N LEU A 610 2.59 38.57 -3.53
CA LEU A 610 1.90 37.30 -3.67
C LEU A 610 2.89 36.16 -3.93
N GLU A 611 2.53 34.98 -3.50
CA GLU A 611 3.26 33.75 -3.79
C GLU A 611 3.06 33.34 -5.25
N GLY A 612 4.05 32.70 -5.87
CA GLY A 612 4.01 32.29 -7.29
C GLY A 612 2.77 31.46 -7.64
N GLU A 613 2.33 30.59 -6.73
CA GLU A 613 1.10 29.81 -6.90
C GLU A 613 -0.15 30.67 -6.99
N VAL A 614 -0.22 31.73 -6.19
CA VAL A 614 -1.35 32.67 -6.22
C VAL A 614 -1.34 33.49 -7.50
N ILE A 615 -0.17 34.01 -7.91
CA ILE A 615 0.00 34.75 -9.17
C ILE A 615 -0.46 33.90 -10.36
N ARG A 616 -0.01 32.64 -10.44
CA ARG A 616 -0.43 31.74 -11.50
C ARG A 616 -1.95 31.46 -11.47
N ASP A 617 -2.52 31.25 -10.30
CA ASP A 617 -3.97 31.03 -10.17
C ASP A 617 -4.79 32.26 -10.53
N GLN A 618 -4.29 33.50 -10.24
CA GLN A 618 -4.90 34.76 -10.71
C GLN A 618 -4.89 34.87 -12.24
N LEU A 619 -3.77 34.57 -12.89
CA LEU A 619 -3.68 34.58 -14.35
C LEU A 619 -4.74 33.66 -14.98
N LEU A 620 -4.90 32.43 -14.42
CA LEU A 620 -5.93 31.48 -14.85
C LEU A 620 -7.36 31.98 -14.55
N ALA A 621 -7.57 32.65 -13.42
CA ALA A 621 -8.89 33.15 -13.05
C ALA A 621 -9.34 34.28 -13.94
N ILE A 622 -8.47 35.25 -14.20
CA ILE A 622 -8.74 36.41 -15.03
C ILE A 622 -8.93 36.03 -16.51
N SER A 623 -8.13 35.11 -17.02
CA SER A 623 -8.30 34.55 -18.36
C SER A 623 -9.55 33.66 -18.53
N GLY A 624 -10.18 33.26 -17.43
CA GLY A 624 -11.32 32.36 -17.43
C GLY A 624 -10.96 30.89 -17.59
N ARG A 625 -9.67 30.53 -17.48
CA ARG A 625 -9.17 29.16 -17.63
C ARG A 625 -9.17 28.36 -16.33
N ILE A 626 -9.42 28.99 -15.18
CA ILE A 626 -9.31 28.31 -13.90
C ILE A 626 -10.35 27.21 -13.75
N ASP A 627 -9.88 25.99 -13.51
CA ASP A 627 -10.68 24.86 -13.08
C ASP A 627 -10.79 24.84 -11.55
N LYS A 628 -12.01 25.03 -11.03
CA LYS A 628 -12.31 25.06 -9.61
C LYS A 628 -12.52 23.68 -8.99
N GLN A 629 -12.38 22.60 -9.78
CA GLN A 629 -12.53 21.24 -9.26
C GLN A 629 -11.59 21.03 -8.07
N GLN A 630 -12.14 20.51 -6.98
CA GLN A 630 -11.38 20.15 -5.79
C GLN A 630 -11.02 18.66 -5.85
N PHE A 631 -9.87 18.30 -5.23
CA PHE A 631 -9.39 16.93 -5.09
C PHE A 631 -9.11 16.21 -6.39
N GLY A 632 -8.88 14.89 -6.29
CA GLY A 632 -8.53 14.04 -7.40
C GLY A 632 -7.07 14.13 -7.81
N LYS A 633 -6.71 13.37 -8.85
CA LYS A 633 -5.34 13.33 -9.39
C LYS A 633 -5.01 14.66 -10.05
N GLY A 634 -3.90 15.26 -9.64
CA GLY A 634 -3.38 16.48 -10.25
C GLY A 634 -2.76 16.23 -11.63
N PRO A 635 -2.73 17.25 -12.50
CA PRO A 635 -2.01 17.20 -13.76
C PRO A 635 -0.50 17.13 -13.51
N MET A 636 0.21 16.45 -14.42
CA MET A 636 1.66 16.40 -14.42
C MET A 636 2.23 17.81 -14.63
N VAL A 637 3.37 18.09 -14.00
CA VAL A 637 4.11 19.34 -14.23
C VAL A 637 4.50 19.47 -15.70
N HIS A 638 4.44 20.69 -16.25
CA HIS A 638 4.94 20.98 -17.57
C HIS A 638 6.47 20.90 -17.59
N ILE A 639 7.01 20.11 -18.52
CA ILE A 639 8.45 19.90 -18.69
C ILE A 639 8.87 20.50 -20.04
N THR A 640 9.60 21.62 -19.99
CA THR A 640 10.14 22.25 -21.18
C THR A 640 11.27 21.43 -21.78
N PRO A 641 11.63 21.63 -23.06
CA PRO A 641 12.77 20.94 -23.67
C PRO A 641 14.07 21.08 -22.88
N PHE A 642 14.32 22.24 -22.28
CA PHE A 642 15.54 22.54 -21.50
C PHE A 642 15.58 21.80 -20.16
N MET A 643 14.43 21.40 -19.62
CA MET A 643 14.33 20.63 -18.38
C MET A 643 14.52 19.12 -18.60
N ARG A 644 14.53 18.67 -19.86
CA ARG A 644 14.60 17.24 -20.16
C ARG A 644 16.00 16.68 -19.91
N THR A 645 16.05 15.58 -19.21
CA THR A 645 17.26 14.77 -18.95
C THR A 645 16.94 13.30 -19.25
N ASN A 646 17.96 12.45 -19.33
CA ASN A 646 17.78 11.00 -19.48
C ASN A 646 16.95 10.35 -18.36
N ARG A 647 16.71 11.06 -17.25
CA ARG A 647 15.89 10.63 -16.12
C ARG A 647 14.54 11.34 -16.04
N SER A 648 14.18 12.09 -17.06
CA SER A 648 12.88 12.76 -17.11
C SER A 648 11.76 11.73 -17.30
N PRO A 649 10.57 11.99 -16.74
CA PRO A 649 9.41 11.13 -16.99
C PRO A 649 9.06 11.12 -18.48
N GLY A 650 8.46 10.04 -18.95
CA GLY A 650 8.11 9.81 -20.35
C GLY A 650 7.05 10.76 -20.96
N GLY A 651 6.64 11.81 -20.23
CA GLY A 651 5.65 12.79 -20.68
C GLY A 651 5.85 14.16 -20.06
N SER A 652 5.13 15.16 -20.57
CA SER A 652 5.01 16.50 -20.02
C SER A 652 3.54 16.82 -19.81
N GLY A 653 3.21 17.49 -18.71
CA GLY A 653 1.87 18.02 -18.51
C GLY A 653 1.58 19.22 -19.43
N PRO A 654 0.31 19.65 -19.53
CA PRO A 654 -0.05 20.84 -20.24
C PRO A 654 0.54 22.09 -19.58
N MET A 655 0.88 23.10 -20.37
CA MET A 655 1.55 24.31 -19.89
C MET A 655 0.70 25.05 -18.85
N ASP A 656 -0.60 25.11 -19.07
CA ASP A 656 -1.56 25.72 -18.14
C ASP A 656 -2.00 24.79 -16.99
N GLY A 657 -1.38 23.60 -16.86
CA GLY A 657 -1.77 22.60 -15.88
C GLY A 657 -3.24 22.18 -16.01
N ALA A 658 -3.80 22.15 -17.23
CA ALA A 658 -5.21 21.92 -17.53
C ALA A 658 -6.16 22.91 -16.81
N GLY A 659 -5.70 24.11 -16.53
CA GLY A 659 -6.46 25.10 -15.78
C GLY A 659 -6.57 24.84 -14.27
N ARG A 660 -6.05 23.74 -13.75
CA ARG A 660 -6.13 23.40 -12.33
C ARG A 660 -5.35 24.39 -11.47
N ARG A 661 -5.87 24.67 -10.27
CA ARG A 661 -5.17 25.50 -9.29
C ARG A 661 -3.78 24.91 -9.00
N SER A 662 -2.81 25.78 -8.77
CA SER A 662 -1.40 25.43 -8.54
C SER A 662 -1.19 24.42 -7.42
N ILE A 663 -2.07 24.39 -6.40
CA ILE A 663 -2.05 23.40 -5.30
C ILE A 663 -2.25 21.96 -5.78
N TYR A 664 -2.90 21.75 -6.93
CA TYR A 664 -3.16 20.42 -7.50
C TYR A 664 -2.13 19.99 -8.54
N VAL A 665 -1.25 20.86 -9.01
CA VAL A 665 -0.20 20.51 -9.97
C VAL A 665 0.83 19.61 -9.29
N GLU A 666 1.18 18.50 -9.93
CA GLU A 666 2.16 17.54 -9.42
C GLU A 666 3.51 18.22 -9.14
N VAL A 667 4.10 17.97 -7.97
CA VAL A 667 5.43 18.44 -7.62
C VAL A 667 6.45 17.35 -7.93
N ARG A 668 7.31 17.59 -8.90
CA ARG A 668 8.46 16.73 -9.20
C ARG A 668 9.76 17.41 -8.78
N ARG A 669 10.47 16.79 -7.85
CA ARG A 669 11.65 17.38 -7.21
C ARG A 669 12.72 17.86 -8.19
N ASN A 670 12.93 17.12 -9.27
CA ASN A 670 13.95 17.44 -10.27
C ASN A 670 13.43 18.27 -11.47
N HIS A 671 12.13 18.60 -11.48
CA HIS A 671 11.48 19.30 -12.58
C HIS A 671 10.51 20.33 -11.98
N LEU A 672 11.08 21.36 -11.37
CA LEU A 672 10.29 22.45 -10.77
C LEU A 672 9.83 23.41 -11.87
N GLU A 673 8.62 23.89 -11.73
CA GLU A 673 8.03 24.85 -12.68
C GLU A 673 8.77 26.20 -12.58
N PRO A 674 9.34 26.72 -13.70
CA PRO A 674 10.24 27.88 -13.66
C PRO A 674 9.61 29.15 -13.11
N MET A 675 8.35 29.43 -13.45
CA MET A 675 7.63 30.61 -12.96
C MET A 675 7.49 30.59 -11.44
N LEU A 676 7.08 29.44 -10.89
CA LEU A 676 6.93 29.30 -9.44
C LEU A 676 8.28 29.42 -8.72
N THR A 677 9.35 28.88 -9.34
CA THR A 677 10.72 28.99 -8.79
C THR A 677 11.21 30.43 -8.79
N ALA A 678 10.95 31.20 -9.86
CA ALA A 678 11.31 32.61 -9.93
C ALA A 678 10.61 33.44 -8.83
N PHE A 679 9.39 33.04 -8.43
CA PHE A 679 8.63 33.64 -7.32
C PHE A 679 8.84 32.94 -5.98
N ASP A 680 10.05 32.38 -5.77
CA ASP A 680 10.53 31.81 -4.49
C ASP A 680 9.72 30.61 -3.98
N LYS A 681 9.16 29.78 -4.88
CA LYS A 681 8.59 28.51 -4.43
C LYS A 681 9.67 27.67 -3.76
N PRO A 682 9.45 27.16 -2.54
CA PRO A 682 10.42 26.35 -1.84
C PRO A 682 10.83 25.13 -2.63
N THR A 683 12.12 24.79 -2.59
CA THR A 683 12.59 23.51 -3.11
C THR A 683 12.10 22.37 -2.22
N PRO A 684 11.55 21.27 -2.77
CA PRO A 684 10.92 20.22 -1.97
C PRO A 684 11.92 19.23 -1.34
N PHE A 685 13.15 19.69 -1.03
CA PHE A 685 14.21 18.86 -0.45
C PHE A 685 14.44 19.13 1.03
N THR A 686 14.06 20.30 1.52
CA THR A 686 14.30 20.73 2.89
C THR A 686 13.04 21.34 3.50
N THR A 687 13.00 21.34 4.82
CA THR A 687 11.96 22.03 5.60
C THR A 687 12.34 23.48 5.76
N ILE A 688 11.37 24.39 5.59
CA ILE A 688 11.52 25.81 5.85
C ILE A 688 10.36 26.30 6.73
N GLY A 689 10.64 27.14 7.70
CA GLY A 689 9.64 27.73 8.55
C GLY A 689 8.87 28.86 7.88
N ARG A 690 9.54 29.60 6.99
CA ARG A 690 8.94 30.68 6.17
C ARG A 690 9.53 30.65 4.77
N ARG A 691 8.74 31.10 3.78
CA ARG A 691 9.26 31.32 2.42
C ARG A 691 10.18 32.53 2.40
N VAL A 692 11.22 32.45 1.59
CA VAL A 692 12.00 33.62 1.22
C VAL A 692 11.12 34.51 0.34
N VAL A 693 11.20 35.81 0.50
CA VAL A 693 10.57 36.77 -0.40
C VAL A 693 11.69 37.63 -0.99
N SER A 694 12.17 37.23 -2.18
CA SER A 694 13.21 37.99 -2.90
C SER A 694 12.60 38.98 -3.87
N ASN A 695 13.38 39.97 -4.25
CA ASN A 695 13.03 40.91 -5.31
C ASN A 695 14.08 40.73 -6.42
N SER A 696 13.87 39.76 -7.27
CA SER A 696 14.79 39.32 -8.30
C SER A 696 14.38 39.85 -9.68
N PRO A 697 15.32 40.29 -10.54
CA PRO A 697 15.06 40.65 -11.93
C PRO A 697 14.46 39.51 -12.77
N ALA A 698 14.62 38.26 -12.32
CA ALA A 698 14.04 37.11 -13.00
C ALA A 698 12.49 37.14 -12.94
N GLN A 699 11.90 37.76 -11.93
CA GLN A 699 10.44 37.84 -11.75
C GLN A 699 9.76 38.64 -12.87
N PRO A 700 10.09 39.92 -13.10
CA PRO A 700 9.50 40.64 -14.20
C PRO A 700 9.90 40.06 -15.58
N LEU A 701 11.10 39.52 -15.72
CA LEU A 701 11.51 38.88 -16.99
C LEU A 701 10.67 37.65 -17.33
N ILE A 702 10.30 36.85 -16.31
CA ILE A 702 9.46 35.69 -16.57
C ILE A 702 8.00 36.12 -16.85
N MET A 703 7.49 37.16 -16.19
CA MET A 703 6.18 37.71 -16.51
C MET A 703 6.11 38.30 -17.92
N LEU A 704 7.19 38.89 -18.39
CA LEU A 704 7.28 39.46 -19.75
C LEU A 704 7.44 38.38 -20.82
N ASN A 705 8.22 37.31 -20.59
CA ASN A 705 8.65 36.42 -21.66
C ASN A 705 8.06 35.01 -21.60
N ASN A 706 7.31 34.66 -20.53
CA ASN A 706 6.78 33.32 -20.40
C ASN A 706 5.56 33.11 -21.30
N GLU A 707 5.62 32.09 -22.14
CA GLU A 707 4.56 31.73 -23.09
C GLU A 707 3.21 31.50 -22.39
N PHE A 708 3.20 30.92 -21.17
CA PHE A 708 1.99 30.74 -20.38
C PHE A 708 1.33 32.12 -20.08
N VAL A 709 2.11 33.12 -19.68
CA VAL A 709 1.60 34.47 -19.35
C VAL A 709 1.00 35.11 -20.60
N HIS A 710 1.68 35.05 -21.74
CA HIS A 710 1.17 35.53 -23.02
C HIS A 710 -0.13 34.84 -23.43
N GLN A 711 -0.21 33.53 -23.31
CA GLN A 711 -1.44 32.79 -23.59
C GLN A 711 -2.61 33.22 -22.69
N GLN A 712 -2.36 33.44 -21.38
CA GLN A 712 -3.41 33.92 -20.48
C GLN A 712 -3.85 35.35 -20.83
N ALA A 713 -2.94 36.23 -21.26
CA ALA A 713 -3.27 37.57 -21.72
C ALA A 713 -4.16 37.54 -22.98
N ALA A 714 -3.85 36.72 -23.97
CA ALA A 714 -4.66 36.53 -25.16
C ALA A 714 -6.07 35.99 -24.85
N LEU A 715 -6.17 35.00 -23.96
CA LEU A 715 -7.45 34.45 -23.52
C LEU A 715 -8.29 35.47 -22.74
N TRP A 716 -7.63 36.30 -21.96
CA TRP A 716 -8.31 37.40 -21.25
C TRP A 716 -8.82 38.47 -22.23
N ALA A 717 -8.05 38.89 -23.22
CA ALA A 717 -8.49 39.76 -24.27
C ALA A 717 -9.71 39.20 -25.04
N ASP A 718 -9.67 37.93 -25.40
CA ASP A 718 -10.78 37.22 -26.04
C ASP A 718 -12.04 37.25 -25.15
N ARG A 719 -11.88 37.08 -23.83
CA ARG A 719 -12.98 37.14 -22.86
C ARG A 719 -13.57 38.53 -22.74
N LEU A 720 -12.72 39.57 -22.71
CA LEU A 720 -13.16 40.99 -22.71
C LEU A 720 -13.96 41.31 -23.98
N LEU A 721 -13.50 40.93 -25.13
CA LEU A 721 -14.19 41.09 -26.41
C LEU A 721 -15.56 40.38 -26.44
N LYS A 722 -15.69 39.23 -25.81
CA LYS A 722 -16.93 38.46 -25.73
C LYS A 722 -17.88 38.93 -24.63
N SER A 723 -17.50 39.89 -23.78
CA SER A 723 -18.30 40.33 -22.61
C SER A 723 -19.56 41.13 -22.93
N GLY A 724 -19.84 41.39 -24.20
CA GLY A 724 -20.96 42.26 -24.62
C GLY A 724 -20.72 43.77 -24.39
N ILE A 725 -19.65 44.15 -23.66
CA ILE A 725 -19.25 45.52 -23.38
C ILE A 725 -18.41 46.08 -24.54
N ALA A 726 -17.89 45.19 -25.40
CA ALA A 726 -17.10 45.62 -26.57
C ALA A 726 -17.83 46.59 -27.50
N SER A 727 -19.16 46.50 -27.63
CA SER A 727 -20.00 47.42 -28.39
C SER A 727 -20.12 48.80 -27.72
N ALA A 728 -19.76 48.92 -26.43
CA ALA A 728 -19.79 50.19 -25.68
C ALA A 728 -18.50 51.03 -25.79
N GLY A 729 -17.52 50.55 -26.60
CA GLY A 729 -16.29 51.22 -26.94
C GLY A 729 -15.07 50.83 -26.09
N VAL A 730 -13.87 51.20 -26.57
CA VAL A 730 -12.56 50.85 -26.02
C VAL A 730 -12.43 51.24 -24.54
N GLY A 731 -12.90 52.45 -24.18
CA GLY A 731 -12.82 52.92 -22.80
C GLY A 731 -13.53 52.03 -21.78
N LYS A 732 -14.65 51.40 -22.15
CA LYS A 732 -15.34 50.45 -21.26
C LYS A 732 -14.59 49.13 -21.13
N LEU A 733 -13.89 48.69 -22.16
CA LEU A 733 -13.01 47.53 -22.10
C LEU A 733 -11.81 47.77 -21.18
N VAL A 734 -11.22 48.97 -21.23
CA VAL A 734 -10.14 49.40 -20.35
C VAL A 734 -10.60 49.38 -18.88
N SER A 735 -11.74 50.06 -18.59
CA SER A 735 -12.32 50.06 -17.23
C SER A 735 -12.55 48.62 -16.70
N LEU A 736 -13.16 47.75 -17.50
CA LEU A 736 -13.39 46.38 -17.13
C LEU A 736 -12.07 45.59 -16.90
N ALA A 737 -11.05 45.84 -17.71
CA ALA A 737 -9.74 45.21 -17.54
C ALA A 737 -9.11 45.60 -16.18
N TYR A 738 -9.12 46.89 -15.84
CA TYR A 738 -8.61 47.36 -14.54
C TYR A 738 -9.41 46.83 -13.35
N GLN A 739 -10.75 46.79 -13.45
CA GLN A 739 -11.59 46.16 -12.42
C GLN A 739 -11.24 44.68 -12.22
N GLN A 740 -11.02 43.94 -13.29
CA GLN A 740 -10.67 42.50 -13.23
C GLN A 740 -9.26 42.27 -12.69
N ALA A 741 -8.29 43.10 -13.05
CA ALA A 741 -6.91 42.95 -12.63
C ALA A 741 -6.66 43.45 -11.20
N PHE A 742 -7.23 44.62 -10.84
CA PHE A 742 -6.87 45.35 -9.63
C PHE A 742 -8.07 45.62 -8.68
N GLY A 743 -9.29 45.31 -9.10
CA GLY A 743 -10.50 45.54 -8.30
C GLY A 743 -10.88 47.03 -8.16
N ARG A 744 -10.34 47.87 -9.03
CA ARG A 744 -10.59 49.31 -9.04
C ARG A 744 -10.78 49.85 -10.47
N GLU A 745 -11.36 51.04 -10.59
CA GLU A 745 -11.32 51.76 -11.83
C GLU A 745 -9.91 52.30 -12.12
N PRO A 746 -9.56 52.48 -13.40
CA PRO A 746 -8.31 53.16 -13.77
C PRO A 746 -8.35 54.63 -13.31
N GLU A 747 -7.21 55.14 -12.85
CA GLU A 747 -7.05 56.58 -12.65
C GLU A 747 -7.20 57.33 -13.96
N PRO A 748 -7.61 58.65 -13.96
CA PRO A 748 -7.82 59.38 -15.20
C PRO A 748 -6.65 59.33 -16.21
N TRP A 749 -5.42 59.38 -15.69
CA TRP A 749 -4.21 59.27 -16.54
C TRP A 749 -3.99 57.85 -17.06
N GLU A 750 -4.23 56.81 -16.25
CA GLU A 750 -4.15 55.44 -16.68
C GLU A 750 -5.17 55.12 -17.76
N TYR A 751 -6.39 55.62 -17.59
CA TYR A 751 -7.45 55.47 -18.57
C TYR A 751 -7.07 56.11 -19.92
N GLY A 752 -6.60 57.36 -19.90
CA GLY A 752 -6.20 58.08 -21.11
C GLY A 752 -5.10 57.34 -21.86
N VAL A 753 -4.03 56.98 -21.19
CA VAL A 753 -2.87 56.27 -21.80
C VAL A 753 -3.31 54.89 -22.33
N ALA A 754 -4.14 54.14 -21.62
CA ALA A 754 -4.56 52.80 -22.09
C ALA A 754 -5.49 52.87 -23.31
N VAL A 755 -6.41 53.83 -23.37
CA VAL A 755 -7.27 54.06 -24.53
C VAL A 755 -6.46 54.48 -25.73
N GLU A 756 -5.58 55.48 -25.59
CA GLU A 756 -4.70 55.96 -26.65
C GLU A 756 -3.80 54.83 -27.20
N PHE A 757 -3.24 54.02 -26.31
CA PHE A 757 -2.44 52.83 -26.70
C PHE A 757 -3.22 51.87 -27.59
N ILE A 758 -4.46 51.51 -27.18
CA ILE A 758 -5.28 50.58 -27.97
C ILE A 758 -5.63 51.17 -29.34
N GLU A 759 -6.01 52.48 -29.39
CA GLU A 759 -6.41 53.16 -30.60
C GLU A 759 -5.21 53.29 -31.60
N GLN A 760 -4.05 53.66 -31.09
CA GLN A 760 -2.80 53.71 -31.89
C GLN A 760 -2.39 52.35 -32.44
N GLN A 761 -2.39 51.34 -31.64
CA GLN A 761 -2.05 49.99 -32.06
C GLN A 761 -3.08 49.39 -33.03
N SER A 762 -4.36 49.64 -32.81
CA SER A 762 -5.41 49.24 -33.76
C SER A 762 -5.22 49.89 -35.11
N SER A 763 -4.95 51.21 -35.15
CA SER A 763 -4.71 51.97 -36.37
C SER A 763 -3.47 51.48 -37.12
N ALA A 764 -2.39 51.15 -36.41
CA ALA A 764 -1.15 50.66 -36.97
C ALA A 764 -1.29 49.24 -37.60
N ASN A 765 -2.24 48.46 -37.08
CA ASN A 765 -2.55 47.10 -37.54
C ASN A 765 -3.70 47.03 -38.58
N GLY A 766 -4.03 48.16 -39.22
CA GLY A 766 -5.02 48.20 -40.29
C GLY A 766 -6.49 48.38 -39.82
N GLY A 767 -6.72 48.62 -38.54
CA GLY A 767 -8.03 49.04 -37.99
C GLY A 767 -9.04 47.90 -37.76
N ASP A 768 -8.82 46.71 -38.23
CA ASP A 768 -9.82 45.64 -38.33
C ASP A 768 -9.95 44.75 -37.05
N SER A 769 -9.03 44.84 -36.11
CA SER A 769 -9.06 43.95 -34.96
C SER A 769 -8.52 44.60 -33.66
N LEU A 770 -9.34 44.65 -32.63
CA LEU A 770 -8.94 45.06 -31.28
C LEU A 770 -8.23 43.96 -30.49
N ARG A 771 -8.16 42.73 -31.03
CA ARG A 771 -7.69 41.55 -30.28
C ARG A 771 -6.21 41.67 -29.86
N GLN A 772 -5.33 42.03 -30.79
CA GLN A 772 -3.92 42.12 -30.44
C GLN A 772 -3.60 43.33 -29.55
N PRO A 773 -4.08 44.56 -29.83
CA PRO A 773 -3.89 45.70 -28.90
C PRO A 773 -4.41 45.40 -27.49
N LEU A 774 -5.54 44.73 -27.39
CA LEU A 774 -6.11 44.35 -26.10
C LEU A 774 -5.31 43.24 -25.40
N THR A 775 -4.76 42.29 -26.16
CA THR A 775 -3.84 41.30 -25.62
C THR A 775 -2.59 41.95 -25.05
N ASP A 776 -2.02 42.95 -25.74
CA ASP A 776 -0.84 43.66 -25.28
C ASP A 776 -1.12 44.52 -24.03
N LEU A 777 -2.30 45.15 -23.96
CA LEU A 777 -2.74 45.83 -22.75
C LEU A 777 -2.91 44.80 -21.59
N CYS A 778 -3.60 43.69 -21.81
CA CYS A 778 -3.79 42.65 -20.80
C CYS A 778 -2.44 42.11 -20.29
N HIS A 779 -1.49 41.89 -21.21
CA HIS A 779 -0.15 41.49 -20.85
C HIS A 779 0.60 42.54 -20.04
N THR A 780 0.44 43.81 -20.39
CA THR A 780 0.98 44.96 -19.65
C THR A 780 0.44 45.00 -18.23
N LEU A 781 -0.88 44.82 -18.06
CA LEU A 781 -1.53 44.84 -16.76
C LEU A 781 -1.04 43.71 -15.85
N PHE A 782 -0.75 42.53 -16.40
CA PHE A 782 -0.11 41.43 -15.66
C PHE A 782 1.30 41.75 -15.16
N ASN A 783 1.99 42.71 -15.82
CA ASN A 783 3.34 43.13 -15.47
C ASN A 783 3.35 44.34 -14.50
N VAL A 784 2.20 44.93 -14.20
CA VAL A 784 2.10 46.02 -13.21
C VAL A 784 2.38 45.46 -11.81
N LYS A 785 3.15 46.21 -11.01
CA LYS A 785 3.49 45.83 -9.64
C LYS A 785 2.26 45.53 -8.78
N GLU A 786 1.17 46.28 -8.99
CA GLU A 786 -0.09 46.09 -8.28
C GLU A 786 -0.71 44.71 -8.51
N PHE A 787 -0.42 44.04 -9.63
CA PHE A 787 -0.87 42.68 -9.92
C PHE A 787 -0.22 41.59 -9.04
N VAL A 788 1.02 41.81 -8.64
CA VAL A 788 1.81 40.83 -7.87
C VAL A 788 1.94 41.18 -6.39
N PHE A 789 1.40 42.32 -5.95
CA PHE A 789 1.39 42.72 -4.55
C PHE A 789 -0.05 42.94 -4.06
N VAL A 790 -0.28 42.65 -2.79
CA VAL A 790 -1.51 43.05 -2.04
C VAL A 790 -1.19 44.27 -1.21
N ASN A 791 -1.95 45.32 -1.45
CA ASN A 791 -1.85 46.58 -0.74
C ASN A 791 -2.82 46.68 0.42
#